data_fda6d7797c2713a582f4ec83e4e62463
#
_entry.id   fda6d7797c2713a582f4ec83e4e62463
#
_cell.length_a   1.000
_cell.length_b   1.000
_cell.length_c   1.000
_cell.angle_alpha   90.00
_cell.angle_beta   90.00
_cell.angle_gamma   90.00
#
_symmetry.space_group_name_H-M   'P 1'
#
loop_
_entity.id
_entity.type
_entity.pdbx_description
1 polymer ?
#
loop_
_entity_poly.entity_id
_entity_poly.type
_entity_poly.pdbx_seq_one_letter_code
_entity_poly.pdbx_strand_id
1 'polypeptide(L)'
;KEGADIVRTTMDQIACVIAETEEAAARARDLIRVEYEDLPAVFDPIEAMQDGAPQLHADAKNNILVHYKVRTGDIEEGFADADIVIEGTYRTSWQEHAYLQPEAGLSYIDEEGRVTVEVAGQWTHKDQQQICHALDLPPEKVRVIYPAIGGAFGGREDMSVQIVLALATWKLGRPVKIIWSREESIRGHHKRHPYIIEAKWGAKRDGTLTAAKVRIISDAGAYAYTSTKVLGNAVMMCVGPYYFPNVHVDAYTVYTNNIPTGAFRGFGGPQGAFAAENQMNKLAAALGMDPVELRLKNVLREGVPTHVGTPLSPGVSMPEVIEECARRAGWRQEGENWRREKPPQPENGVKRRGIGFGAGFKNVGFSFGAPETANAIIELRGGAEIEEVILYHAGADVGQGAHTVFAQMAAEAVGVPVEKVRVVASDTATVGSSGSVSASRMTFMAGNSIRGAAEKALEAWRNEERPAIGNYTYHAPKTSMFDPETGHCYPNFSYGYVAQAVEVEVDVETGFVEVLNVVCADDVGKAINPQQVEGQIEGAIVQAHGYALMEDFQMRDGHVLTQHLSTYLIPGVLDVPRHVESVILEYAEPNGPFGARGMAEMPFIPYTPAVAAAIYDATGVWFDSQPMTPQRLVEAFRKAGLGN
;
A
#
# COMPACT_ATOMS: atom_id res chain seq x y z
N LYS A 1 30.62 14.32 3.52
CA LYS A 1 30.49 12.97 2.91
C LYS A 1 30.75 13.13 1.42
N GLU A 2 31.41 12.16 0.79
CA GLU A 2 31.63 12.15 -0.66
C GLU A 2 30.26 12.18 -1.39
N GLY A 3 30.09 13.08 -2.37
CA GLY A 3 28.86 13.29 -3.10
C GLY A 3 27.76 14.05 -2.34
N ALA A 4 28.07 14.71 -1.22
CA ALA A 4 27.10 15.51 -0.47
C ALA A 4 26.69 16.81 -1.18
N ASP A 5 27.42 17.20 -2.20
CA ASP A 5 27.20 18.35 -3.08
C ASP A 5 26.53 17.99 -4.41
N ILE A 6 26.16 16.71 -4.61
CA ILE A 6 25.47 16.24 -5.81
C ILE A 6 23.97 16.19 -5.59
N VAL A 7 23.23 16.92 -6.43
CA VAL A 7 21.76 16.83 -6.55
C VAL A 7 21.43 15.73 -7.54
N ARG A 8 20.53 14.81 -7.18
CA ARG A 8 20.14 13.66 -8.01
C ARG A 8 18.72 13.76 -8.54
N THR A 9 17.89 14.59 -7.90
CA THR A 9 16.48 14.75 -8.23
C THR A 9 16.00 16.16 -7.90
N THR A 10 14.95 16.61 -8.55
CA THR A 10 14.28 17.89 -8.26
C THR A 10 13.68 17.98 -6.86
N MET A 11 13.63 16.87 -6.11
CA MET A 11 13.18 16.80 -4.72
C MET A 11 14.27 17.15 -3.71
N ASP A 12 15.55 17.19 -4.11
CA ASP A 12 16.67 17.46 -3.21
C ASP A 12 16.60 18.87 -2.62
N GLN A 13 16.67 18.95 -1.29
CA GLN A 13 16.63 20.21 -0.55
C GLN A 13 18.06 20.79 -0.45
N ILE A 14 18.25 22.00 -0.96
CA ILE A 14 19.57 22.63 -1.04
C ILE A 14 19.80 23.61 0.10
N ALA A 15 18.78 24.40 0.45
CA ALA A 15 18.85 25.42 1.48
C ALA A 15 17.51 25.57 2.21
N CYS A 16 17.59 25.95 3.49
CA CYS A 16 16.43 26.30 4.30
C CYS A 16 16.57 27.75 4.77
N VAL A 17 15.50 28.52 4.61
CA VAL A 17 15.41 29.92 5.08
C VAL A 17 14.42 29.99 6.22
N ILE A 18 14.83 30.66 7.29
CA ILE A 18 13.99 30.90 8.48
C ILE A 18 13.91 32.40 8.70
N ALA A 19 12.70 32.90 8.88
CA ALA A 19 12.44 34.33 9.13
C ALA A 19 11.32 34.52 10.16
N GLU A 20 11.10 35.75 10.58
CA GLU A 20 10.05 36.10 11.56
C GLU A 20 8.62 35.95 10.96
N THR A 21 8.47 36.07 9.64
CA THR A 21 7.20 35.87 8.93
C THR A 21 7.39 34.98 7.71
N GLU A 22 6.30 34.36 7.28
CA GLU A 22 6.27 33.50 6.11
C GLU A 22 6.64 34.26 4.83
N GLU A 23 6.13 35.51 4.67
CA GLU A 23 6.43 36.35 3.52
C GLU A 23 7.91 36.76 3.46
N ALA A 24 8.53 36.98 4.62
CA ALA A 24 9.96 37.29 4.68
C ALA A 24 10.80 36.06 4.33
N ALA A 25 10.41 34.89 4.80
CA ALA A 25 11.06 33.61 4.46
C ALA A 25 10.94 33.33 2.96
N ALA A 26 9.77 33.48 2.37
CA ALA A 26 9.54 33.27 0.94
C ALA A 26 10.36 34.24 0.09
N ARG A 27 10.35 35.54 0.40
CA ARG A 27 11.19 36.54 -0.33
C ARG A 27 12.68 36.24 -0.22
N ALA A 28 13.15 35.81 0.94
CA ALA A 28 14.56 35.50 1.14
C ALA A 28 14.95 34.20 0.39
N ARG A 29 14.06 33.18 0.37
CA ARG A 29 14.23 31.97 -0.44
C ARG A 29 14.41 32.32 -1.92
N ASP A 30 13.58 33.19 -2.45
CA ASP A 30 13.58 33.56 -3.87
C ASP A 30 14.84 34.39 -4.27
N LEU A 31 15.58 34.92 -3.29
CA LEU A 31 16.87 35.59 -3.50
C LEU A 31 18.08 34.62 -3.57
N ILE A 32 17.89 33.37 -3.15
CA ILE A 32 18.97 32.36 -3.20
C ILE A 32 19.25 32.03 -4.66
N ARG A 33 20.50 32.17 -5.05
CA ARG A 33 21.00 31.75 -6.36
C ARG A 33 21.84 30.51 -6.19
N VAL A 34 21.57 29.49 -7.00
CA VAL A 34 22.34 28.24 -7.03
C VAL A 34 22.96 28.12 -8.40
N GLU A 35 24.26 27.88 -8.43
CA GLU A 35 25.01 27.57 -9.65
C GLU A 35 25.18 26.06 -9.72
N TYR A 36 24.77 25.45 -10.84
CA TYR A 36 24.85 24.01 -11.06
C TYR A 36 25.89 23.71 -12.15
N GLU A 37 26.60 22.61 -11.98
CA GLU A 37 27.29 21.92 -13.05
C GLU A 37 26.47 20.71 -13.45
N ASP A 38 25.97 20.67 -14.69
CA ASP A 38 25.10 19.60 -15.18
C ASP A 38 25.89 18.31 -15.36
N LEU A 39 25.43 17.24 -14.72
CA LEU A 39 25.96 15.89 -14.86
C LEU A 39 25.04 15.07 -15.78
N PRO A 40 25.57 14.03 -16.47
CA PRO A 40 24.74 13.10 -17.21
C PRO A 40 23.66 12.47 -16.33
N ALA A 41 22.42 12.45 -16.80
CA ALA A 41 21.27 11.92 -16.07
C ALA A 41 20.57 10.81 -16.86
N VAL A 42 19.86 9.90 -16.17
CA VAL A 42 19.06 8.84 -16.76
C VAL A 42 17.70 8.75 -16.07
N PHE A 43 16.63 8.68 -16.86
CA PHE A 43 15.26 8.74 -16.37
C PHE A 43 14.45 7.48 -16.71
N ASP A 44 14.86 6.70 -17.71
CA ASP A 44 14.24 5.41 -18.03
C ASP A 44 14.94 4.28 -17.26
N PRO A 45 14.22 3.47 -16.46
CA PRO A 45 14.85 2.41 -15.66
C PRO A 45 15.45 1.28 -16.51
N ILE A 46 14.97 1.06 -17.75
CA ILE A 46 15.55 0.07 -18.65
C ILE A 46 16.90 0.58 -19.18
N GLU A 47 16.98 1.86 -19.56
CA GLU A 47 18.23 2.50 -19.98
C GLU A 47 19.23 2.56 -18.83
N ALA A 48 18.77 2.87 -17.62
CA ALA A 48 19.61 2.95 -16.42
C ALA A 48 20.33 1.63 -16.08
N MET A 49 19.74 0.49 -16.46
CA MET A 49 20.34 -0.83 -16.25
C MET A 49 21.41 -1.20 -17.29
N GLN A 50 21.56 -0.45 -18.38
CA GLN A 50 22.51 -0.79 -19.45
C GLN A 50 23.95 -0.50 -19.05
N ASP A 51 24.88 -1.25 -19.63
CA ASP A 51 26.30 -0.96 -19.46
C ASP A 51 26.64 0.42 -20.05
N GLY A 52 27.33 1.25 -19.25
CA GLY A 52 27.71 2.61 -19.63
C GLY A 52 26.67 3.69 -19.33
N ALA A 53 25.50 3.35 -18.78
CA ALA A 53 24.57 4.35 -18.27
C ALA A 53 25.18 5.21 -17.15
N PRO A 54 24.76 6.49 -17.00
CA PRO A 54 25.17 7.31 -15.86
C PRO A 54 24.85 6.59 -14.55
N GLN A 55 25.86 6.47 -13.66
CA GLN A 55 25.70 5.78 -12.38
C GLN A 55 25.35 6.76 -11.27
N LEU A 56 24.21 6.58 -10.61
CA LEU A 56 23.71 7.48 -9.57
C LEU A 56 24.37 7.23 -8.21
N HIS A 57 24.61 5.97 -7.85
CA HIS A 57 25.20 5.55 -6.57
C HIS A 57 26.36 4.58 -6.82
N ALA A 58 27.50 4.83 -6.19
CA ALA A 58 28.73 4.08 -6.43
C ALA A 58 28.65 2.59 -6.07
N ASP A 59 27.76 2.23 -5.15
CA ASP A 59 27.50 0.87 -4.66
C ASP A 59 26.42 0.11 -5.44
N ALA A 60 25.72 0.78 -6.39
CA ALA A 60 24.64 0.19 -7.17
C ALA A 60 25.06 -0.06 -8.63
N LYS A 61 25.77 -1.17 -8.89
CA LYS A 61 26.19 -1.51 -10.26
C LYS A 61 25.00 -1.51 -11.22
N ASN A 62 25.13 -0.85 -12.38
CA ASN A 62 24.08 -0.67 -13.38
C ASN A 62 22.79 -0.06 -12.78
N ASN A 63 22.93 0.78 -11.76
CA ASN A 63 21.85 1.40 -11.01
C ASN A 63 20.84 0.41 -10.39
N ILE A 64 21.18 -0.88 -10.28
CA ILE A 64 20.32 -1.90 -9.68
C ILE A 64 20.46 -1.82 -8.15
N LEU A 65 19.39 -1.37 -7.48
CA LEU A 65 19.29 -1.35 -6.02
C LEU A 65 19.15 -2.77 -5.46
N VAL A 66 18.29 -3.58 -6.07
CA VAL A 66 18.05 -4.97 -5.66
C VAL A 66 17.54 -5.80 -6.84
N HIS A 67 17.91 -7.07 -6.84
CA HIS A 67 17.37 -8.12 -7.73
C HIS A 67 16.86 -9.27 -6.90
N TYR A 68 15.54 -9.53 -6.93
CA TYR A 68 14.94 -10.73 -6.36
C TYR A 68 14.64 -11.75 -7.44
N LYS A 69 14.86 -13.01 -7.10
CA LYS A 69 14.61 -14.17 -7.98
C LYS A 69 13.64 -15.10 -7.30
N VAL A 70 12.80 -15.78 -8.07
CA VAL A 70 12.07 -16.98 -7.63
C VAL A 70 12.27 -18.07 -8.67
N ARG A 71 12.57 -19.27 -8.20
CA ARG A 71 12.82 -20.46 -9.03
C ARG A 71 12.11 -21.65 -8.39
N THR A 72 10.91 -21.96 -8.89
CA THR A 72 10.07 -23.06 -8.41
C THR A 72 9.73 -23.96 -9.60
N GLY A 73 9.97 -25.27 -9.47
CA GLY A 73 9.72 -26.24 -10.53
C GLY A 73 10.64 -26.09 -11.75
N ASP A 74 10.22 -26.63 -12.89
CA ASP A 74 10.88 -26.52 -14.20
C ASP A 74 10.01 -25.68 -15.15
N ILE A 75 10.46 -24.49 -15.48
CA ILE A 75 9.67 -23.55 -16.27
C ILE A 75 9.51 -23.98 -17.73
N GLU A 76 10.49 -24.66 -18.30
CA GLU A 76 10.44 -25.12 -19.69
C GLU A 76 9.49 -26.33 -19.81
N GLU A 77 9.54 -27.28 -18.87
CA GLU A 77 8.58 -28.37 -18.76
C GLU A 77 7.16 -27.83 -18.55
N GLY A 78 7.00 -26.84 -17.66
CA GLY A 78 5.72 -26.24 -17.39
C GLY A 78 5.07 -25.54 -18.58
N PHE A 79 5.85 -24.89 -19.46
CA PHE A 79 5.33 -24.34 -20.72
C PHE A 79 5.13 -25.41 -21.80
N ALA A 80 5.93 -26.48 -21.83
CA ALA A 80 5.71 -27.57 -22.74
C ALA A 80 4.42 -28.36 -22.44
N ASP A 81 3.98 -28.38 -21.16
CA ASP A 81 2.73 -29.01 -20.70
C ASP A 81 1.50 -28.11 -20.89
N ALA A 82 1.68 -26.85 -21.31
CA ALA A 82 0.59 -25.91 -21.53
C ALA A 82 -0.07 -26.08 -22.91
N ASP A 83 -1.39 -26.10 -22.95
CA ASP A 83 -2.16 -26.03 -24.21
C ASP A 83 -2.34 -24.59 -24.72
N ILE A 84 -2.37 -23.62 -23.79
CA ILE A 84 -2.56 -22.20 -24.07
C ILE A 84 -1.49 -21.42 -23.31
N VAL A 85 -0.87 -20.45 -23.98
CA VAL A 85 0.10 -19.53 -23.40
C VAL A 85 -0.33 -18.10 -23.71
N ILE A 86 -0.39 -17.27 -22.68
CA ILE A 86 -0.66 -15.83 -22.78
C ILE A 86 0.59 -15.06 -22.36
N GLU A 87 0.97 -14.07 -23.17
CA GLU A 87 2.07 -13.16 -22.89
C GLU A 87 1.57 -11.71 -22.91
N GLY A 88 2.14 -10.87 -22.05
CA GLY A 88 1.81 -9.45 -22.02
C GLY A 88 2.86 -8.61 -21.30
N THR A 89 2.96 -7.34 -21.66
CA THR A 89 3.76 -6.33 -20.96
C THR A 89 2.82 -5.31 -20.34
N TYR A 90 2.82 -5.28 -19.02
CA TYR A 90 1.95 -4.41 -18.22
C TYR A 90 2.73 -3.21 -17.69
N ARG A 91 2.11 -2.02 -17.72
CA ARG A 91 2.73 -0.79 -17.24
C ARG A 91 1.82 -0.12 -16.21
N THR A 92 2.40 0.18 -15.06
CA THR A 92 1.72 0.99 -14.04
C THR A 92 2.40 2.35 -13.91
N SER A 93 1.63 3.38 -13.54
CA SER A 93 2.11 4.74 -13.41
C SER A 93 2.57 5.07 -11.99
N TRP A 94 3.25 6.22 -11.83
CA TRP A 94 3.32 6.90 -10.54
C TRP A 94 1.92 7.25 -10.04
N GLN A 95 1.77 7.36 -8.72
CA GLN A 95 0.59 7.91 -8.08
C GLN A 95 0.99 8.80 -6.91
N GLU A 96 0.36 9.96 -6.82
CA GLU A 96 0.49 10.92 -5.73
C GLU A 96 -0.47 10.56 -4.59
N HIS A 97 -0.04 10.64 -3.33
CA HIS A 97 -0.88 10.34 -2.17
C HIS A 97 -2.03 11.33 -2.00
N ALA A 98 -1.82 12.58 -2.35
CA ALA A 98 -2.81 13.66 -2.33
C ALA A 98 -3.61 13.75 -1.01
N TYR A 99 -2.99 13.39 0.12
CA TYR A 99 -3.64 13.52 1.43
C TYR A 99 -4.08 14.98 1.68
N LEU A 100 -5.18 15.15 2.40
CA LEU A 100 -5.81 16.46 2.59
C LEU A 100 -4.86 17.48 3.23
N GLN A 101 -4.13 17.08 4.26
CA GLN A 101 -3.12 17.89 4.94
C GLN A 101 -1.77 17.81 4.22
N PRO A 102 -1.25 18.86 3.56
CA PRO A 102 0.14 18.91 3.12
C PRO A 102 1.13 18.76 4.29
N GLU A 103 2.42 18.63 4.00
CA GLU A 103 3.44 18.58 5.03
C GLU A 103 3.41 19.84 5.87
N ALA A 104 3.33 19.65 7.18
CA ALA A 104 3.33 20.73 8.15
C ALA A 104 3.91 20.24 9.47
N GLY A 105 4.52 21.14 10.22
CA GLY A 105 5.00 20.85 11.56
C GLY A 105 5.49 22.07 12.31
N LEU A 106 5.63 21.87 13.62
CA LEU A 106 6.16 22.83 14.58
C LEU A 106 7.28 22.16 15.37
N SER A 107 8.38 22.85 15.61
CA SER A 107 9.43 22.39 16.51
C SER A 107 9.82 23.49 17.50
N TYR A 108 10.10 23.12 18.75
CA TYR A 108 10.49 24.01 19.84
C TYR A 108 11.34 23.26 20.87
N ILE A 109 11.98 24.01 21.77
CA ILE A 109 12.63 23.42 22.96
C ILE A 109 11.58 23.39 24.09
N ASP A 110 11.28 22.21 24.59
CA ASP A 110 10.30 22.04 25.67
C ASP A 110 10.88 22.38 27.06
N GLU A 111 10.05 22.32 28.12
CA GLU A 111 10.43 22.66 29.49
C GLU A 111 11.54 21.75 30.04
N GLU A 112 11.72 20.56 29.48
CA GLU A 112 12.77 19.60 29.85
C GLU A 112 14.04 19.76 29.00
N GLY A 113 14.06 20.77 28.11
CA GLY A 113 15.19 21.09 27.25
C GLY A 113 15.39 20.10 26.09
N ARG A 114 14.31 19.45 25.64
CA ARG A 114 14.32 18.55 24.47
C ARG A 114 13.93 19.32 23.21
N VAL A 115 14.53 18.93 22.09
CA VAL A 115 14.02 19.29 20.77
C VAL A 115 12.73 18.55 20.54
N THR A 116 11.60 19.23 20.65
CA THR A 116 10.28 18.64 20.45
C THR A 116 9.78 19.00 19.05
N VAL A 117 9.31 17.98 18.31
CA VAL A 117 8.76 18.12 16.96
C VAL A 117 7.33 17.60 16.94
N GLU A 118 6.39 18.49 16.70
CA GLU A 118 4.98 18.18 16.45
C GLU A 118 4.75 18.13 14.95
N VAL A 119 4.45 16.95 14.40
CA VAL A 119 4.45 16.73 12.96
C VAL A 119 3.56 15.54 12.60
N ALA A 120 3.09 15.48 11.36
CA ALA A 120 2.42 14.30 10.85
C ALA A 120 3.44 13.23 10.42
N GLY A 121 3.22 11.99 10.83
CA GLY A 121 4.05 10.84 10.49
C GLY A 121 3.33 9.51 10.72
N GLN A 122 3.97 8.41 10.32
CA GLN A 122 3.44 7.05 10.50
C GLN A 122 4.26 6.21 11.50
N TRP A 123 5.46 6.66 11.87
CA TRP A 123 6.37 5.89 12.74
C TRP A 123 7.10 6.77 13.76
N THR A 124 6.42 7.13 14.82
CA THR A 124 6.85 8.09 15.86
C THR A 124 8.30 7.90 16.34
N HIS A 125 8.63 6.68 16.78
CA HIS A 125 9.98 6.38 17.30
C HIS A 125 11.05 6.27 16.21
N LYS A 126 10.68 5.98 14.97
CA LYS A 126 11.64 5.99 13.86
C LYS A 126 12.00 7.42 13.47
N ASP A 127 11.01 8.31 13.46
CA ASP A 127 11.25 9.74 13.26
C ASP A 127 12.18 10.28 14.37
N GLN A 128 11.91 9.96 15.64
CA GLN A 128 12.80 10.30 16.74
C GLN A 128 14.22 9.79 16.50
N GLN A 129 14.39 8.52 16.15
CA GLN A 129 15.70 7.91 15.88
C GLN A 129 16.45 8.60 14.75
N GLN A 130 15.77 8.96 13.66
CA GLN A 130 16.39 9.64 12.52
C GLN A 130 16.78 11.09 12.86
N ILE A 131 15.95 11.80 13.63
CA ILE A 131 16.28 13.14 14.14
C ILE A 131 17.51 13.06 15.07
N CYS A 132 17.53 12.11 16.01
CA CYS A 132 18.68 11.88 16.88
C CYS A 132 19.97 11.66 16.06
N HIS A 133 19.91 10.80 15.04
CA HIS A 133 21.05 10.54 14.18
C HIS A 133 21.49 11.78 13.39
N ALA A 134 20.54 12.54 12.85
CA ALA A 134 20.84 13.74 12.05
C ALA A 134 21.46 14.89 12.88
N LEU A 135 21.06 15.02 14.15
CA LEU A 135 21.52 16.08 15.04
C LEU A 135 22.66 15.64 15.98
N ASP A 136 23.05 14.37 15.97
CA ASP A 136 23.99 13.75 16.93
C ASP A 136 23.52 13.96 18.38
N LEU A 137 22.23 13.71 18.64
CA LEU A 137 21.61 13.84 19.94
C LEU A 137 21.13 12.48 20.46
N PRO A 138 21.19 12.24 21.79
CA PRO A 138 20.63 11.03 22.36
C PRO A 138 19.08 11.10 22.43
N PRO A 139 18.38 9.94 22.50
CA PRO A 139 16.92 9.89 22.42
C PRO A 139 16.19 10.72 23.48
N GLU A 140 16.74 10.83 24.69
CA GLU A 140 16.17 11.64 25.79
C GLU A 140 16.23 13.16 25.54
N LYS A 141 16.92 13.61 24.48
CA LYS A 141 16.98 15.01 24.04
C LYS A 141 16.08 15.34 22.87
N VAL A 142 15.36 14.35 22.35
CA VAL A 142 14.43 14.51 21.22
C VAL A 142 13.08 13.94 21.58
N ARG A 143 12.01 14.70 21.32
CA ARG A 143 10.63 14.28 21.48
C ARG A 143 9.86 14.45 20.19
N VAL A 144 9.10 13.46 19.78
CA VAL A 144 8.21 13.51 18.61
C VAL A 144 6.79 13.28 19.06
N ILE A 145 5.90 14.15 18.61
CA ILE A 145 4.47 14.10 18.91
C ILE A 145 3.71 14.13 17.58
N TYR A 146 2.79 13.19 17.40
CA TYR A 146 1.86 13.24 16.27
C TYR A 146 0.51 13.76 16.74
N PRO A 147 0.11 14.96 16.30
CA PRO A 147 -1.23 15.50 16.51
C PRO A 147 -2.25 14.80 15.60
N ALA A 148 -3.45 15.34 15.46
CA ALA A 148 -4.42 14.89 14.48
C ALA A 148 -3.85 15.01 13.05
N ILE A 149 -3.91 13.93 12.27
CA ILE A 149 -3.26 13.81 10.95
C ILE A 149 -4.32 13.72 9.85
N GLY A 150 -4.19 14.56 8.83
CA GLY A 150 -5.09 14.65 7.68
C GLY A 150 -4.72 13.74 6.52
N GLY A 151 -4.54 12.44 6.78
CA GLY A 151 -4.21 11.43 5.79
C GLY A 151 -2.72 11.10 5.70
N ALA A 152 -2.41 9.89 5.25
CA ALA A 152 -1.04 9.44 5.01
C ALA A 152 -0.91 8.48 3.82
N PHE A 153 -1.65 7.36 3.80
CA PHE A 153 -1.70 6.36 2.72
C PHE A 153 -0.33 5.74 2.35
N GLY A 154 0.68 5.87 3.22
CA GLY A 154 2.07 5.50 2.98
C GLY A 154 3.01 6.69 2.76
N GLY A 155 2.49 7.87 2.40
CA GLY A 155 3.29 9.06 2.10
C GLY A 155 4.00 9.67 3.29
N ARG A 156 3.67 9.24 4.52
CA ARG A 156 4.33 9.67 5.76
C ARG A 156 5.13 8.55 6.44
N GLU A 157 5.39 7.48 5.71
CA GLU A 157 6.27 6.39 6.15
C GLU A 157 7.73 6.87 6.19
N ASP A 158 8.12 7.65 5.21
CA ASP A 158 9.41 8.33 5.13
C ASP A 158 9.28 9.81 5.51
N MET A 159 10.37 10.40 6.00
CA MET A 159 10.39 11.77 6.53
C MET A 159 10.40 12.82 5.41
N SER A 160 9.77 13.96 5.68
CA SER A 160 9.77 15.14 4.80
C SER A 160 10.34 16.38 5.48
N VAL A 161 9.66 16.92 6.49
CA VAL A 161 10.02 18.18 7.17
C VAL A 161 10.63 18.01 8.55
N GLN A 162 10.59 16.82 9.13
CA GLN A 162 10.94 16.55 10.53
C GLN A 162 12.37 16.96 10.89
N ILE A 163 13.36 16.52 10.09
CA ILE A 163 14.77 16.81 10.34
C ILE A 163 15.06 18.29 10.16
N VAL A 164 14.49 18.94 9.13
CA VAL A 164 14.69 20.37 8.86
C VAL A 164 14.15 21.21 10.01
N LEU A 165 12.95 20.90 10.52
CA LEU A 165 12.35 21.55 11.69
C LEU A 165 13.22 21.41 12.93
N ALA A 166 13.61 20.16 13.24
CA ALA A 166 14.43 19.86 14.41
C ALA A 166 15.79 20.58 14.35
N LEU A 167 16.46 20.55 13.18
CA LEU A 167 17.73 21.25 12.96
C LEU A 167 17.60 22.77 13.14
N ALA A 168 16.56 23.37 12.58
CA ALA A 168 16.29 24.79 12.68
C ALA A 168 16.10 25.22 14.15
N THR A 169 15.26 24.53 14.88
CA THR A 169 15.01 24.78 16.31
C THR A 169 16.26 24.59 17.15
N TRP A 170 16.99 23.49 16.92
CA TRP A 170 18.22 23.19 17.67
C TRP A 170 19.30 24.26 17.45
N LYS A 171 19.43 24.77 16.22
CA LYS A 171 20.41 25.84 15.89
C LYS A 171 20.03 27.20 16.46
N LEU A 172 18.74 27.53 16.46
CA LEU A 172 18.26 28.87 16.80
C LEU A 172 17.84 29.01 18.27
N GLY A 173 17.52 27.90 18.95
CA GLY A 173 16.91 27.91 20.30
C GLY A 173 15.53 28.58 20.34
N ARG A 174 14.81 28.61 19.20
CA ARG A 174 13.50 29.29 19.02
C ARG A 174 12.50 28.35 18.36
N PRO A 175 11.19 28.50 18.61
CA PRO A 175 10.15 27.78 17.86
C PRO A 175 10.23 28.06 16.37
N VAL A 176 10.09 26.99 15.55
CA VAL A 176 10.07 27.06 14.09
C VAL A 176 8.91 26.27 13.55
N LYS A 177 8.18 26.85 12.60
CA LYS A 177 7.04 26.24 11.91
C LYS A 177 7.33 26.16 10.41
N ILE A 178 6.87 25.09 9.76
CA ILE A 178 6.84 24.95 8.31
C ILE A 178 5.46 24.45 7.87
N ILE A 179 4.96 24.96 6.76
CA ILE A 179 3.76 24.47 6.08
C ILE A 179 4.05 24.51 4.58
N TRP A 180 3.95 23.36 3.91
CA TRP A 180 4.09 23.30 2.47
C TRP A 180 2.78 23.65 1.77
N SER A 181 2.87 24.25 0.60
CA SER A 181 1.74 24.34 -0.31
C SER A 181 1.41 22.98 -0.90
N ARG A 182 0.29 22.85 -1.59
CA ARG A 182 -0.07 21.61 -2.31
C ARG A 182 0.97 21.27 -3.38
N GLU A 183 1.47 22.27 -4.10
CA GLU A 183 2.48 22.11 -5.13
C GLU A 183 3.82 21.69 -4.56
N GLU A 184 4.20 22.22 -3.41
CA GLU A 184 5.41 21.79 -2.69
C GLU A 184 5.26 20.34 -2.20
N SER A 185 4.10 19.96 -1.69
CA SER A 185 3.78 18.59 -1.29
C SER A 185 3.87 17.62 -2.49
N ILE A 186 3.22 17.94 -3.61
CA ILE A 186 3.26 17.09 -4.82
C ILE A 186 4.70 16.90 -5.33
N ARG A 187 5.57 17.90 -5.22
CA ARG A 187 6.97 17.82 -5.67
C ARG A 187 7.95 17.30 -4.63
N GLY A 188 7.63 17.44 -3.35
CA GLY A 188 8.58 17.34 -2.24
C GLY A 188 8.58 16.01 -1.49
N HIS A 189 7.66 15.07 -1.79
CA HIS A 189 7.68 13.75 -1.17
C HIS A 189 7.59 12.62 -2.22
N HIS A 190 7.86 11.38 -1.80
CA HIS A 190 7.91 10.21 -2.68
C HIS A 190 6.55 9.83 -3.27
N LYS A 191 6.55 9.01 -4.32
CA LYS A 191 5.37 8.56 -5.07
C LYS A 191 5.25 7.03 -5.07
N ARG A 192 4.09 6.50 -5.52
CA ARG A 192 3.96 5.08 -5.86
C ARG A 192 4.92 4.72 -6.99
N HIS A 193 5.60 3.59 -6.87
CA HIS A 193 6.49 3.08 -7.91
C HIS A 193 5.75 2.79 -9.23
N PRO A 194 6.20 3.33 -10.36
CA PRO A 194 5.80 2.82 -11.66
C PRO A 194 6.53 1.51 -11.95
N TYR A 195 5.83 0.57 -12.56
CA TYR A 195 6.36 -0.75 -12.89
C TYR A 195 6.22 -1.07 -14.38
N ILE A 196 7.19 -1.81 -14.89
CA ILE A 196 7.11 -2.53 -16.16
C ILE A 196 7.14 -4.01 -15.81
N ILE A 197 6.09 -4.75 -16.17
CA ILE A 197 5.93 -6.16 -15.82
C ILE A 197 5.71 -6.96 -17.10
N GLU A 198 6.66 -7.81 -17.46
CA GLU A 198 6.53 -8.78 -18.53
C GLU A 198 6.05 -10.10 -17.90
N ALA A 199 4.91 -10.61 -18.34
CA ALA A 199 4.33 -11.82 -17.81
C ALA A 199 3.98 -12.80 -18.93
N LYS A 200 4.31 -14.09 -18.71
CA LYS A 200 3.99 -15.20 -19.59
C LYS A 200 3.41 -16.32 -18.74
N TRP A 201 2.16 -16.71 -19.00
CA TRP A 201 1.44 -17.74 -18.26
C TRP A 201 0.97 -18.86 -19.17
N GLY A 202 1.10 -20.11 -18.69
CA GLY A 202 0.63 -21.32 -19.37
C GLY A 202 -0.50 -21.99 -18.61
N ALA A 203 -1.47 -22.55 -19.33
CA ALA A 203 -2.55 -23.35 -18.80
C ALA A 203 -2.93 -24.51 -19.73
N LYS A 204 -3.52 -25.57 -19.15
CA LYS A 204 -4.18 -26.64 -19.90
C LYS A 204 -5.57 -26.18 -20.38
N ARG A 205 -6.14 -26.91 -21.35
CA ARG A 205 -7.51 -26.62 -21.85
C ARG A 205 -8.60 -26.70 -20.78
N ASP A 206 -8.37 -27.50 -19.76
CA ASP A 206 -9.29 -27.60 -18.62
C ASP A 206 -9.15 -26.45 -17.62
N GLY A 207 -8.26 -25.47 -17.89
CA GLY A 207 -7.98 -24.31 -17.05
C GLY A 207 -6.94 -24.55 -15.95
N THR A 208 -6.32 -25.72 -15.85
CA THR A 208 -5.25 -25.96 -14.87
C THR A 208 -4.00 -25.16 -15.24
N LEU A 209 -3.51 -24.31 -14.33
CA LEU A 209 -2.30 -23.51 -14.53
C LEU A 209 -1.04 -24.39 -14.48
N THR A 210 -0.10 -24.18 -15.40
CA THR A 210 1.10 -25.01 -15.54
C THR A 210 2.40 -24.25 -15.27
N ALA A 211 2.51 -23.02 -15.75
CA ALA A 211 3.73 -22.22 -15.62
C ALA A 211 3.45 -20.73 -15.58
N ALA A 212 4.28 -19.99 -14.83
CA ALA A 212 4.32 -18.53 -14.85
C ALA A 212 5.77 -18.04 -14.90
N LYS A 213 6.08 -17.18 -15.88
CA LYS A 213 7.35 -16.45 -15.97
C LYS A 213 7.07 -14.97 -15.91
N VAL A 214 7.72 -14.27 -14.97
CA VAL A 214 7.47 -12.86 -14.73
C VAL A 214 8.80 -12.11 -14.62
N ARG A 215 8.90 -10.97 -15.30
CA ARG A 215 9.99 -10.03 -15.13
C ARG A 215 9.42 -8.69 -14.69
N ILE A 216 9.95 -8.13 -13.58
CA ILE A 216 9.50 -6.87 -13.00
C ILE A 216 10.65 -5.88 -13.03
N ILE A 217 10.41 -4.67 -13.51
CA ILE A 217 11.31 -3.52 -13.40
C ILE A 217 10.54 -2.42 -12.69
N SER A 218 11.06 -2.02 -11.52
CA SER A 218 10.52 -0.96 -10.66
C SER A 218 11.46 0.23 -10.68
N ASP A 219 10.95 1.43 -10.94
CA ASP A 219 11.72 2.66 -10.83
C ASP A 219 11.71 3.16 -9.38
N ALA A 220 12.89 3.21 -8.73
CA ALA A 220 13.08 3.74 -7.39
C ALA A 220 13.17 5.27 -7.36
N GLY A 221 13.36 5.91 -8.52
CA GLY A 221 13.85 7.26 -8.56
C GLY A 221 15.26 7.40 -7.98
N ALA A 222 15.61 8.56 -7.48
CA ALA A 222 16.99 8.86 -7.08
C ALA A 222 17.44 8.24 -5.75
N TYR A 223 16.53 7.73 -4.92
CA TYR A 223 16.84 7.19 -3.59
C TYR A 223 16.03 5.94 -3.26
N ALA A 224 16.59 5.09 -2.40
CA ALA A 224 16.03 3.79 -2.07
C ALA A 224 14.66 3.83 -1.35
N TYR A 225 14.46 4.74 -0.40
CA TYR A 225 13.27 4.75 0.46
C TYR A 225 12.86 3.32 0.89
N THR A 226 11.59 2.93 0.69
CA THR A 226 11.07 1.59 1.00
C THR A 226 11.07 0.63 -0.21
N SER A 227 11.72 1.00 -1.32
CA SER A 227 11.61 0.34 -2.64
C SER A 227 11.92 -1.15 -2.63
N THR A 228 12.93 -1.60 -1.86
CA THR A 228 13.28 -3.04 -1.77
C THR A 228 12.13 -3.88 -1.20
N LYS A 229 11.42 -3.37 -0.20
CA LYS A 229 10.28 -4.06 0.42
C LYS A 229 9.04 -4.01 -0.46
N VAL A 230 8.82 -2.89 -1.16
CA VAL A 230 7.73 -2.75 -2.14
C VAL A 230 7.90 -3.77 -3.26
N LEU A 231 9.13 -3.94 -3.78
CA LEU A 231 9.41 -4.97 -4.77
C LEU A 231 9.17 -6.40 -4.23
N GLY A 232 9.58 -6.67 -2.99
CA GLY A 232 9.34 -7.97 -2.35
C GLY A 232 7.85 -8.34 -2.32
N ASN A 233 6.98 -7.40 -1.98
CA ASN A 233 5.54 -7.61 -2.02
C ASN A 233 5.01 -7.79 -3.46
N ALA A 234 5.54 -7.06 -4.42
CA ALA A 234 5.18 -7.25 -5.82
C ALA A 234 5.56 -8.66 -6.30
N VAL A 235 6.72 -9.18 -5.90
CA VAL A 235 7.13 -10.57 -6.18
C VAL A 235 6.13 -11.57 -5.59
N MET A 236 5.68 -11.35 -4.35
CA MET A 236 4.66 -12.21 -3.72
C MET A 236 3.32 -12.23 -4.45
N MET A 237 2.96 -11.13 -5.13
CA MET A 237 1.62 -10.95 -5.73
C MET A 237 1.61 -11.02 -7.25
N CYS A 238 2.78 -11.17 -7.90
CA CYS A 238 2.90 -11.12 -9.36
C CYS A 238 2.30 -12.33 -10.10
N VAL A 239 1.95 -13.40 -9.38
CA VAL A 239 1.19 -14.54 -9.91
C VAL A 239 -0.21 -14.67 -9.28
N GLY A 240 -0.64 -13.64 -8.53
CA GLY A 240 -1.94 -13.65 -7.85
C GLY A 240 -2.07 -14.71 -6.76
N PRO A 241 -3.29 -14.94 -6.23
CA PRO A 241 -3.56 -15.95 -5.21
C PRO A 241 -3.70 -17.35 -5.81
N TYR A 242 -2.88 -17.72 -6.81
CA TYR A 242 -3.04 -18.96 -7.57
C TYR A 242 -1.85 -19.88 -7.43
N TYR A 243 -2.14 -21.17 -7.50
CA TYR A 243 -1.12 -22.22 -7.49
C TYR A 243 -0.56 -22.45 -8.90
N PHE A 244 0.76 -22.39 -9.00
CA PHE A 244 1.52 -22.79 -10.17
C PHE A 244 2.60 -23.78 -9.76
N PRO A 245 2.73 -24.93 -10.45
CA PRO A 245 3.82 -25.87 -10.17
C PRO A 245 5.18 -25.34 -10.62
N ASN A 246 5.23 -24.46 -11.63
CA ASN A 246 6.47 -23.97 -12.22
C ASN A 246 6.42 -22.43 -12.31
N VAL A 247 7.34 -21.74 -11.59
CA VAL A 247 7.39 -20.28 -11.56
C VAL A 247 8.83 -19.78 -11.62
N HIS A 248 9.09 -18.86 -12.57
CA HIS A 248 10.32 -18.07 -12.61
C HIS A 248 9.98 -16.59 -12.51
N VAL A 249 10.56 -15.91 -11.53
CA VAL A 249 10.48 -14.45 -11.38
C VAL A 249 11.88 -13.85 -11.36
N ASP A 250 12.08 -12.76 -12.10
CA ASP A 250 13.21 -11.85 -12.01
C ASP A 250 12.68 -10.44 -11.78
N ALA A 251 12.95 -9.88 -10.63
CA ALA A 251 12.42 -8.60 -10.21
C ALA A 251 13.54 -7.62 -9.82
N TYR A 252 13.54 -6.45 -10.43
CA TYR A 252 14.57 -5.43 -10.26
C TYR A 252 13.95 -4.14 -9.74
N THR A 253 14.63 -3.50 -8.80
CA THR A 253 14.42 -2.10 -8.48
C THR A 253 15.64 -1.31 -8.94
N VAL A 254 15.41 -0.21 -9.66
CA VAL A 254 16.44 0.52 -10.40
C VAL A 254 16.42 2.00 -10.00
N TYR A 255 17.60 2.56 -9.75
CA TYR A 255 17.76 3.99 -9.54
C TYR A 255 17.70 4.76 -10.86
N THR A 256 17.02 5.89 -10.83
CA THR A 256 16.95 6.89 -11.91
C THR A 256 17.01 8.30 -11.33
N ASN A 257 17.16 9.32 -12.17
CA ASN A 257 17.08 10.71 -11.71
C ASN A 257 15.64 11.23 -11.54
N ASN A 258 14.65 10.35 -11.57
CA ASN A 258 13.27 10.68 -11.26
C ASN A 258 13.07 10.98 -9.76
N ILE A 259 11.90 11.52 -9.41
CA ILE A 259 11.49 11.65 -8.01
C ILE A 259 11.53 10.28 -7.33
N PRO A 260 12.06 10.18 -6.10
CA PRO A 260 12.04 8.95 -5.32
C PRO A 260 10.63 8.35 -5.20
N THR A 261 10.59 7.03 -5.19
CA THR A 261 9.36 6.28 -4.97
C THR A 261 9.43 5.51 -3.65
N GLY A 262 8.29 5.31 -3.03
CA GLY A 262 8.21 4.72 -1.70
C GLY A 262 6.86 4.06 -1.43
N ALA A 263 6.50 4.00 -0.16
CA ALA A 263 5.26 3.38 0.28
C ALA A 263 4.02 4.11 -0.25
N PHE A 264 3.10 3.36 -0.80
CA PHE A 264 1.74 3.79 -1.09
C PHE A 264 0.80 2.60 -0.88
N ARG A 265 -0.42 2.82 -0.37
CA ARG A 265 -1.46 1.85 -0.03
C ARG A 265 -1.49 0.65 -0.98
N GLY A 266 -1.31 -0.56 -0.46
CA GLY A 266 -1.13 -1.80 -1.23
C GLY A 266 0.33 -2.21 -1.45
N PHE A 267 1.31 -1.29 -1.38
CA PHE A 267 2.76 -1.52 -1.23
C PHE A 267 3.33 -2.58 -2.19
N GLY A 268 3.21 -2.36 -3.50
CA GLY A 268 3.62 -3.29 -4.56
C GLY A 268 2.55 -4.28 -5.00
N GLY A 269 1.58 -4.57 -4.14
CA GLY A 269 0.45 -5.45 -4.44
C GLY A 269 -0.39 -5.01 -5.64
N PRO A 270 -0.86 -3.76 -5.71
CA PRO A 270 -1.65 -3.29 -6.85
C PRO A 270 -0.93 -3.41 -8.19
N GLN A 271 0.40 -3.15 -8.21
CA GLN A 271 1.20 -3.26 -9.42
C GLN A 271 1.36 -4.71 -9.87
N GLY A 272 1.73 -5.64 -8.94
CA GLY A 272 1.84 -7.07 -9.22
C GLY A 272 0.50 -7.68 -9.63
N ALA A 273 -0.58 -7.34 -8.90
CA ALA A 273 -1.92 -7.84 -9.18
C ALA A 273 -2.48 -7.32 -10.52
N PHE A 274 -2.12 -6.11 -10.96
CA PHE A 274 -2.55 -5.61 -12.27
C PHE A 274 -2.10 -6.54 -13.40
N ALA A 275 -0.85 -7.00 -13.38
CA ALA A 275 -0.37 -7.97 -14.35
C ALA A 275 -1.01 -9.36 -14.15
N ALA A 276 -1.00 -9.87 -12.91
CA ALA A 276 -1.50 -11.21 -12.59
C ALA A 276 -2.98 -11.40 -12.94
N GLU A 277 -3.83 -10.46 -12.52
CA GLU A 277 -5.27 -10.56 -12.74
C GLU A 277 -5.67 -10.30 -14.20
N ASN A 278 -4.92 -9.45 -14.93
CA ASN A 278 -5.09 -9.31 -16.37
C ASN A 278 -4.69 -10.60 -17.11
N GLN A 279 -3.60 -11.27 -16.72
CA GLN A 279 -3.23 -12.58 -17.27
C GLN A 279 -4.33 -13.61 -16.99
N MET A 280 -4.88 -13.67 -15.78
CA MET A 280 -5.98 -14.57 -15.42
C MET A 280 -7.24 -14.30 -16.27
N ASN A 281 -7.62 -13.03 -16.46
CA ASN A 281 -8.78 -12.66 -17.26
C ASN A 281 -8.57 -12.97 -18.75
N LYS A 282 -7.36 -12.75 -19.30
CA LYS A 282 -7.00 -13.10 -20.67
C LYS A 282 -7.00 -14.62 -20.88
N LEU A 283 -6.51 -15.39 -19.91
CA LEU A 283 -6.58 -16.87 -19.96
C LEU A 283 -8.03 -17.33 -19.94
N ALA A 284 -8.88 -16.79 -19.08
CA ALA A 284 -10.30 -17.13 -19.03
C ALA A 284 -10.98 -16.86 -20.39
N ALA A 285 -10.72 -15.71 -21.00
CA ALA A 285 -11.23 -15.36 -22.34
C ALA A 285 -10.72 -16.33 -23.43
N ALA A 286 -9.41 -16.68 -23.42
CA ALA A 286 -8.82 -17.57 -24.41
C ALA A 286 -9.31 -19.02 -24.26
N LEU A 287 -9.61 -19.45 -23.05
CA LEU A 287 -10.19 -20.78 -22.76
C LEU A 287 -11.71 -20.83 -22.98
N GLY A 288 -12.38 -19.68 -23.10
CA GLY A 288 -13.84 -19.60 -23.10
C GLY A 288 -14.45 -20.02 -21.76
N MET A 289 -13.71 -19.89 -20.68
CA MET A 289 -14.10 -20.24 -19.31
C MET A 289 -14.53 -18.98 -18.54
N ASP A 290 -15.49 -19.14 -17.63
CA ASP A 290 -15.88 -18.05 -16.75
C ASP A 290 -14.72 -17.63 -15.86
N PRO A 291 -14.47 -16.31 -15.66
CA PRO A 291 -13.33 -15.81 -14.88
C PRO A 291 -13.40 -16.21 -13.39
N VAL A 292 -14.58 -16.44 -12.83
CA VAL A 292 -14.76 -16.93 -11.46
C VAL A 292 -14.43 -18.42 -11.38
N GLU A 293 -14.89 -19.22 -12.33
CA GLU A 293 -14.62 -20.65 -12.40
C GLU A 293 -13.11 -20.92 -12.52
N LEU A 294 -12.40 -20.24 -13.42
CA LEU A 294 -10.95 -20.38 -13.60
C LEU A 294 -10.20 -20.04 -12.31
N ARG A 295 -10.63 -19.00 -11.58
CA ARG A 295 -10.04 -18.63 -10.28
C ARG A 295 -10.24 -19.70 -9.23
N LEU A 296 -11.48 -20.15 -9.03
CA LEU A 296 -11.83 -21.17 -8.02
C LEU A 296 -11.11 -22.51 -8.25
N LYS A 297 -10.84 -22.85 -9.52
CA LYS A 297 -10.07 -24.03 -9.89
C LYS A 297 -8.61 -23.95 -9.42
N ASN A 298 -7.98 -22.80 -9.48
CA ASN A 298 -6.55 -22.61 -9.27
C ASN A 298 -6.18 -21.87 -7.98
N VAL A 299 -7.17 -21.37 -7.23
CA VAL A 299 -6.94 -20.56 -6.05
C VAL A 299 -6.21 -21.33 -4.95
N LEU A 300 -5.28 -20.65 -4.27
CA LEU A 300 -4.56 -21.18 -3.11
C LEU A 300 -5.53 -21.54 -2.00
N ARG A 301 -5.30 -22.72 -1.41
CA ARG A 301 -6.06 -23.28 -0.28
C ARG A 301 -5.13 -23.56 0.87
N GLU A 302 -5.69 -23.87 2.02
CA GLU A 302 -4.95 -24.25 3.23
C GLU A 302 -3.87 -25.30 2.93
N GLY A 303 -2.64 -25.03 3.34
CA GLY A 303 -1.50 -25.95 3.18
C GLY A 303 -0.88 -26.03 1.77
N VAL A 304 -1.49 -25.40 0.74
CA VAL A 304 -0.91 -25.36 -0.61
C VAL A 304 0.22 -24.33 -0.64
N PRO A 305 1.45 -24.71 -1.07
CA PRO A 305 2.56 -23.78 -1.12
C PRO A 305 2.36 -22.70 -2.19
N THR A 306 2.75 -21.49 -1.85
CA THR A 306 2.89 -20.39 -2.80
C THR A 306 4.13 -20.63 -3.69
N HIS A 307 4.30 -19.82 -4.71
CA HIS A 307 5.49 -19.86 -5.59
C HIS A 307 6.81 -19.54 -4.88
N VAL A 308 6.79 -19.03 -3.64
CA VAL A 308 7.98 -18.84 -2.79
C VAL A 308 8.22 -20.02 -1.82
N GLY A 309 7.61 -21.17 -2.07
CA GLY A 309 7.89 -22.45 -1.41
C GLY A 309 7.21 -22.66 -0.06
N THR A 310 6.47 -21.68 0.45
CA THR A 310 5.72 -21.80 1.72
C THR A 310 4.23 -21.57 1.51
N PRO A 311 3.34 -22.29 2.22
CA PRO A 311 1.92 -22.01 2.19
C PRO A 311 1.62 -20.64 2.84
N LEU A 312 0.46 -20.09 2.52
CA LEU A 312 -0.10 -18.98 3.28
C LEU A 312 -0.32 -19.40 4.74
N SER A 313 -0.31 -18.43 5.67
CA SER A 313 -0.62 -18.70 7.07
C SER A 313 -2.00 -19.35 7.23
N PRO A 314 -2.24 -20.15 8.31
CA PRO A 314 -3.52 -20.79 8.57
C PRO A 314 -4.71 -19.83 8.53
N GLY A 315 -5.87 -20.35 8.14
CA GLY A 315 -7.10 -19.55 7.98
C GLY A 315 -7.27 -18.95 6.58
N VAL A 316 -6.86 -19.68 5.54
CA VAL A 316 -7.05 -19.28 4.14
C VAL A 316 -8.52 -19.33 3.77
N SER A 317 -9.11 -18.18 3.44
CA SER A 317 -10.52 -18.02 3.05
C SER A 317 -10.71 -17.51 1.62
N MET A 318 -9.67 -17.61 0.80
CA MET A 318 -9.69 -17.07 -0.56
C MET A 318 -10.82 -17.64 -1.44
N PRO A 319 -11.13 -18.98 -1.42
CA PRO A 319 -12.26 -19.52 -2.14
C PRO A 319 -13.59 -18.91 -1.72
N GLU A 320 -13.84 -18.80 -0.42
CA GLU A 320 -15.07 -18.28 0.17
C GLU A 320 -15.26 -16.80 -0.19
N VAL A 321 -14.18 -16.01 -0.20
CA VAL A 321 -14.19 -14.61 -0.59
C VAL A 321 -14.55 -14.44 -2.06
N ILE A 322 -13.97 -15.26 -2.95
CA ILE A 322 -14.30 -15.25 -4.39
C ILE A 322 -15.76 -15.65 -4.61
N GLU A 323 -16.23 -16.73 -3.97
CA GLU A 323 -17.61 -17.22 -4.11
C GLU A 323 -18.64 -16.21 -3.62
N GLU A 324 -18.41 -15.59 -2.46
CA GLU A 324 -19.38 -14.62 -1.92
C GLU A 324 -19.40 -13.34 -2.77
N CYS A 325 -18.26 -12.83 -3.20
CA CYS A 325 -18.18 -11.72 -4.14
C CYS A 325 -18.95 -12.02 -5.43
N ALA A 326 -18.73 -13.20 -6.02
CA ALA A 326 -19.40 -13.61 -7.24
C ALA A 326 -20.92 -13.70 -7.07
N ARG A 327 -21.41 -14.32 -5.97
CA ARG A 327 -22.86 -14.41 -5.69
C ARG A 327 -23.50 -13.04 -5.57
N ARG A 328 -22.90 -12.13 -4.80
CA ARG A 328 -23.39 -10.75 -4.63
C ARG A 328 -23.40 -9.98 -5.94
N ALA A 329 -22.42 -10.21 -6.79
CA ALA A 329 -22.34 -9.57 -8.11
C ALA A 329 -23.21 -10.26 -9.19
N GLY A 330 -24.02 -11.25 -8.83
CA GLY A 330 -25.01 -11.88 -9.71
C GLY A 330 -24.54 -13.11 -10.49
N TRP A 331 -23.37 -13.67 -10.17
CA TRP A 331 -22.99 -15.00 -10.66
C TRP A 331 -23.85 -16.08 -9.99
N ARG A 332 -24.18 -17.09 -10.74
CA ARG A 332 -24.91 -18.26 -10.28
C ARG A 332 -24.08 -19.52 -10.46
N GLN A 333 -24.09 -20.36 -9.45
CA GLN A 333 -23.44 -21.66 -9.50
C GLN A 333 -24.43 -22.72 -10.02
N GLU A 334 -24.07 -23.40 -11.10
CA GLU A 334 -24.82 -24.49 -11.73
C GLU A 334 -23.94 -25.76 -11.74
N GLY A 335 -24.05 -26.56 -10.67
CA GLY A 335 -23.13 -27.68 -10.42
C GLY A 335 -21.73 -27.17 -10.05
N GLU A 336 -20.73 -27.52 -10.83
CA GLU A 336 -19.36 -27.02 -10.67
C GLU A 336 -19.10 -25.74 -11.45
N ASN A 337 -19.99 -25.35 -12.38
CA ASN A 337 -19.81 -24.19 -13.24
C ASN A 337 -20.37 -22.93 -12.58
N TRP A 338 -19.69 -21.82 -12.86
CA TRP A 338 -20.14 -20.48 -12.49
C TRP A 338 -20.51 -19.70 -13.74
N ARG A 339 -21.62 -19.00 -13.72
CA ARG A 339 -22.10 -18.20 -14.85
C ARG A 339 -22.78 -16.92 -14.40
N ARG A 340 -22.60 -15.88 -15.19
CA ARG A 340 -23.32 -14.62 -15.08
C ARG A 340 -23.89 -14.22 -16.43
N GLU A 341 -25.12 -13.71 -16.44
CA GLU A 341 -25.68 -13.05 -17.62
C GLU A 341 -24.98 -11.70 -17.85
N LYS A 342 -24.74 -11.37 -19.12
CA LYS A 342 -24.18 -10.05 -19.46
C LYS A 342 -25.13 -8.94 -19.00
N PRO A 343 -24.60 -7.79 -18.56
CA PRO A 343 -25.44 -6.66 -18.20
C PRO A 343 -26.28 -6.18 -19.40
N PRO A 344 -27.51 -5.68 -19.14
CA PRO A 344 -28.35 -5.11 -20.20
C PRO A 344 -27.62 -4.00 -20.94
N GLN A 345 -27.60 -4.08 -22.27
CA GLN A 345 -26.89 -3.11 -23.10
C GLN A 345 -27.74 -1.87 -23.36
N PRO A 346 -27.15 -0.66 -23.36
CA PRO A 346 -27.84 0.57 -23.76
C PRO A 346 -28.26 0.55 -25.25
N GLU A 347 -29.39 1.17 -25.57
CA GLU A 347 -29.98 1.13 -26.92
C GLU A 347 -29.21 1.97 -27.97
N ASN A 348 -28.38 2.94 -27.54
CA ASN A 348 -27.76 3.91 -28.45
C ASN A 348 -26.52 3.41 -29.22
N GLY A 349 -26.02 2.20 -28.92
CA GLY A 349 -24.86 1.59 -29.57
C GLY A 349 -23.50 2.26 -29.29
N VAL A 350 -23.48 3.49 -28.74
CA VAL A 350 -22.27 4.24 -28.37
C VAL A 350 -21.80 3.84 -26.99
N LYS A 351 -22.72 3.68 -26.06
CA LYS A 351 -22.44 3.21 -24.71
C LYS A 351 -22.55 1.68 -24.65
N ARG A 352 -21.60 1.06 -23.93
CA ARG A 352 -21.52 -0.38 -23.76
C ARG A 352 -21.29 -0.73 -22.31
N ARG A 353 -21.94 -1.77 -21.80
CA ARG A 353 -21.78 -2.25 -20.45
C ARG A 353 -21.00 -3.56 -20.40
N GLY A 354 -20.16 -3.68 -19.39
CA GLY A 354 -19.41 -4.89 -19.11
C GLY A 354 -19.14 -5.04 -17.62
N ILE A 355 -18.78 -6.25 -17.24
CA ILE A 355 -18.39 -6.58 -15.89
C ILE A 355 -17.05 -7.31 -15.89
N GLY A 356 -16.20 -6.95 -14.93
CA GLY A 356 -14.93 -7.61 -14.69
C GLY A 356 -14.82 -8.13 -13.27
N PHE A 357 -13.94 -9.11 -13.09
CA PHE A 357 -13.67 -9.75 -11.81
C PHE A 357 -12.17 -9.73 -11.53
N GLY A 358 -11.81 -9.48 -10.27
CA GLY A 358 -10.45 -9.56 -9.77
C GLY A 358 -10.41 -10.12 -8.36
N ALA A 359 -9.30 -10.75 -8.00
CA ALA A 359 -9.05 -11.31 -6.68
C ALA A 359 -7.64 -10.99 -6.20
N GLY A 360 -7.41 -11.03 -4.89
CA GLY A 360 -6.10 -10.74 -4.34
C GLY A 360 -5.97 -11.13 -2.88
N PHE A 361 -4.75 -11.13 -2.42
CA PHE A 361 -4.42 -11.26 -1.01
C PHE A 361 -3.39 -10.21 -0.63
N LYS A 362 -3.27 -9.90 0.66
CA LYS A 362 -2.26 -8.95 1.16
C LYS A 362 -1.70 -9.42 2.48
N ASN A 363 -0.39 -9.40 2.60
CA ASN A 363 0.29 -9.61 3.87
C ASN A 363 -0.12 -8.55 4.91
N VAL A 364 -0.21 -8.98 6.15
CA VAL A 364 -0.40 -8.15 7.35
C VAL A 364 0.94 -8.07 8.08
N GLY A 365 1.59 -6.90 8.04
CA GLY A 365 2.93 -6.71 8.61
C GLY A 365 4.02 -6.43 7.59
N PHE A 366 5.23 -6.16 8.09
CA PHE A 366 6.37 -5.72 7.28
C PHE A 366 6.96 -6.80 6.37
N SER A 367 6.84 -8.08 6.73
CA SER A 367 7.36 -9.21 5.95
C SER A 367 8.89 -9.30 5.85
N PHE A 368 9.38 -10.34 5.17
CA PHE A 368 10.76 -10.51 4.71
C PHE A 368 11.82 -10.27 5.79
N GLY A 369 11.69 -10.95 6.94
CA GLY A 369 12.68 -10.90 8.03
C GLY A 369 12.69 -9.60 8.83
N ALA A 370 11.80 -8.65 8.55
CA ALA A 370 11.73 -7.41 9.32
C ALA A 370 11.25 -7.69 10.75
N PRO A 371 11.86 -7.08 11.78
CA PRO A 371 11.36 -7.19 13.15
C PRO A 371 9.97 -6.62 13.30
N GLU A 372 9.06 -7.38 13.92
CA GLU A 372 7.68 -6.98 14.16
C GLU A 372 7.38 -6.97 15.65
N THR A 373 7.27 -5.77 16.20
CA THR A 373 6.97 -5.56 17.62
C THR A 373 5.96 -4.43 17.81
N ALA A 374 5.18 -4.50 18.89
CA ALA A 374 4.35 -3.40 19.37
C ALA A 374 4.29 -3.43 20.89
N ASN A 375 4.50 -2.28 21.52
CA ASN A 375 4.37 -2.09 22.96
C ASN A 375 3.03 -1.43 23.30
N ALA A 376 2.41 -1.88 24.38
CA ALA A 376 1.27 -1.23 25.01
C ALA A 376 1.45 -1.21 26.53
N ILE A 377 0.94 -0.15 27.16
CA ILE A 377 0.83 -0.05 28.61
C ILE A 377 -0.62 0.21 28.95
N ILE A 378 -1.19 -0.56 29.89
CA ILE A 378 -2.51 -0.34 30.47
C ILE A 378 -2.35 -0.01 31.94
N GLU A 379 -2.95 1.11 32.33
CA GLU A 379 -3.06 1.55 33.72
C GLU A 379 -4.53 1.52 34.13
N LEU A 380 -4.85 0.74 35.19
CA LEU A 380 -6.19 0.64 35.74
C LEU A 380 -6.24 1.49 37.03
N ARG A 381 -7.23 2.36 37.08
CA ARG A 381 -7.50 3.24 38.23
C ARG A 381 -8.88 2.97 38.81
N GLY A 382 -9.01 3.19 40.11
CA GLY A 382 -10.25 3.03 40.86
C GLY A 382 -10.00 2.44 42.27
N GLY A 383 -11.07 2.18 42.98
CA GLY A 383 -11.05 1.58 44.30
C GLY A 383 -11.36 0.09 44.27
N ALA A 384 -12.61 -0.29 44.62
CA ALA A 384 -13.08 -1.67 44.54
C ALA A 384 -13.39 -2.10 43.10
N GLU A 385 -13.80 -1.15 42.26
CA GLU A 385 -14.07 -1.35 40.84
C GLU A 385 -13.13 -0.53 39.97
N ILE A 386 -12.94 -0.96 38.71
CA ILE A 386 -12.20 -0.21 37.70
C ILE A 386 -13.05 0.95 37.25
N GLU A 387 -12.59 2.17 37.51
CA GLU A 387 -13.27 3.43 37.20
C GLU A 387 -12.73 4.03 35.88
N GLU A 388 -11.42 3.95 35.67
CA GLU A 388 -10.72 4.45 34.48
C GLU A 388 -9.68 3.44 33.98
N VAL A 389 -9.58 3.29 32.67
CA VAL A 389 -8.53 2.55 31.97
C VAL A 389 -7.74 3.54 31.11
N ILE A 390 -6.43 3.64 31.30
CA ILE A 390 -5.58 4.46 30.46
C ILE A 390 -4.72 3.54 29.61
N LEU A 391 -4.87 3.66 28.29
CA LEU A 391 -4.05 2.95 27.33
C LEU A 391 -2.98 3.90 26.78
N TYR A 392 -1.71 3.55 26.93
CA TYR A 392 -0.58 4.22 26.32
C TYR A 392 -0.09 3.41 25.11
N HIS A 393 -0.07 4.02 23.92
CA HIS A 393 0.31 3.32 22.68
C HIS A 393 0.88 4.27 21.63
N ALA A 394 1.97 3.89 20.92
CA ALA A 394 2.62 4.75 19.94
C ALA A 394 1.97 4.73 18.54
N GLY A 395 1.02 3.84 18.28
CA GLY A 395 0.35 3.74 16.98
C GLY A 395 -0.37 5.04 16.62
N ALA A 396 0.00 5.62 15.48
CA ALA A 396 -0.61 6.86 15.01
C ALA A 396 -2.03 6.64 14.47
N ASP A 397 -2.88 7.65 14.63
CA ASP A 397 -4.12 7.76 13.87
C ASP A 397 -3.91 8.79 12.76
N VAL A 398 -3.89 8.31 11.52
CA VAL A 398 -3.71 9.15 10.33
C VAL A 398 -5.04 9.49 9.63
N GLY A 399 -6.15 9.28 10.35
CA GLY A 399 -7.52 9.44 9.90
C GLY A 399 -8.28 8.14 9.67
N GLN A 400 -7.63 6.97 9.88
CA GLN A 400 -8.24 5.65 9.71
C GLN A 400 -9.01 5.17 10.95
N GLY A 401 -8.99 5.92 12.07
CA GLY A 401 -9.73 5.60 13.28
C GLY A 401 -9.05 4.59 14.21
N ALA A 402 -7.72 4.46 14.15
CA ALA A 402 -6.98 3.48 14.95
C ALA A 402 -7.18 3.67 16.46
N HIS A 403 -7.20 4.91 16.96
CA HIS A 403 -7.34 5.17 18.38
C HIS A 403 -8.72 4.74 18.92
N THR A 404 -9.77 4.84 18.13
CA THR A 404 -11.10 4.29 18.47
C THR A 404 -11.05 2.76 18.59
N VAL A 405 -10.43 2.09 17.62
CA VAL A 405 -10.25 0.63 17.64
C VAL A 405 -9.39 0.18 18.83
N PHE A 406 -8.34 0.92 19.17
CA PHE A 406 -7.53 0.64 20.34
C PHE A 406 -8.33 0.74 21.65
N ALA A 407 -9.18 1.77 21.78
CA ALA A 407 -10.06 1.91 22.93
C ALA A 407 -11.05 0.74 23.04
N GLN A 408 -11.66 0.32 21.92
CA GLN A 408 -12.57 -0.82 21.86
C GLN A 408 -11.87 -2.14 22.27
N MET A 409 -10.66 -2.39 21.75
CA MET A 409 -9.87 -3.57 22.11
C MET A 409 -9.43 -3.56 23.58
N ALA A 410 -9.07 -2.39 24.13
CA ALA A 410 -8.71 -2.26 25.55
C ALA A 410 -9.92 -2.48 26.46
N ALA A 411 -11.08 -1.93 26.09
CA ALA A 411 -12.34 -2.14 26.82
C ALA A 411 -12.72 -3.62 26.87
N GLU A 412 -12.65 -4.30 25.75
CA GLU A 412 -12.93 -5.75 25.64
C GLU A 412 -11.93 -6.58 26.46
N ALA A 413 -10.63 -6.27 26.36
CA ALA A 413 -9.57 -6.99 27.05
C ALA A 413 -9.65 -6.83 28.58
N VAL A 414 -10.10 -5.68 29.07
CA VAL A 414 -10.25 -5.40 30.51
C VAL A 414 -11.64 -5.82 31.03
N GLY A 415 -12.66 -5.89 30.15
CA GLY A 415 -14.04 -6.20 30.51
C GLY A 415 -14.80 -4.98 31.08
N VAL A 416 -14.59 -3.80 30.50
CA VAL A 416 -15.28 -2.55 30.92
C VAL A 416 -15.93 -1.86 29.72
N PRO A 417 -16.92 -0.96 29.94
CA PRO A 417 -17.45 -0.12 28.88
C PRO A 417 -16.35 0.78 28.25
N VAL A 418 -16.45 1.03 26.95
CA VAL A 418 -15.44 1.81 26.19
C VAL A 418 -15.30 3.25 26.68
N GLU A 419 -16.34 3.82 27.26
CA GLU A 419 -16.36 5.17 27.85
C GLU A 419 -15.41 5.32 29.05
N LYS A 420 -15.01 4.21 29.67
CA LYS A 420 -13.99 4.21 30.74
C LYS A 420 -12.56 4.21 30.20
N VAL A 421 -12.36 4.05 28.89
CA VAL A 421 -11.03 3.96 28.29
C VAL A 421 -10.59 5.31 27.73
N ARG A 422 -9.42 5.78 28.20
CA ARG A 422 -8.72 6.95 27.66
C ARG A 422 -7.44 6.51 26.97
N VAL A 423 -7.24 6.93 25.72
CA VAL A 423 -6.03 6.64 24.95
C VAL A 423 -5.04 7.81 25.04
N VAL A 424 -3.81 7.53 25.42
CA VAL A 424 -2.65 8.42 25.34
C VAL A 424 -1.76 7.88 24.24
N ALA A 425 -1.64 8.63 23.15
CA ALA A 425 -1.04 8.09 21.95
C ALA A 425 0.02 9.00 21.32
N SER A 426 0.91 8.37 20.56
CA SER A 426 1.77 9.01 19.57
C SER A 426 2.72 10.10 20.12
N ASP A 427 3.20 9.95 21.35
CA ASP A 427 4.18 10.82 21.99
C ASP A 427 5.35 10.00 22.54
N THR A 428 6.54 10.16 21.97
CA THR A 428 7.73 9.37 22.34
C THR A 428 8.19 9.57 23.78
N ALA A 429 7.72 10.60 24.48
CA ALA A 429 8.01 10.81 25.89
C ALA A 429 7.14 9.96 26.83
N THR A 430 6.01 9.45 26.36
CA THR A 430 5.00 8.79 27.22
C THR A 430 4.73 7.34 26.85
N VAL A 431 5.08 6.91 25.63
CA VAL A 431 4.74 5.57 25.11
C VAL A 431 5.98 4.83 24.60
N GLY A 432 5.93 3.49 24.68
CA GLY A 432 6.94 2.63 24.04
C GLY A 432 6.69 2.47 22.54
N SER A 433 7.71 2.05 21.79
CA SER A 433 7.58 1.87 20.33
C SER A 433 6.57 0.79 19.96
N SER A 434 5.68 1.10 19.02
CA SER A 434 4.69 0.16 18.46
C SER A 434 4.91 -0.12 16.97
N GLY A 435 6.02 0.36 16.42
CA GLY A 435 6.30 0.29 14.98
C GLY A 435 5.48 1.30 14.18
N SER A 436 5.50 1.15 12.86
CA SER A 436 4.77 2.03 11.94
C SER A 436 3.29 1.67 11.82
N VAL A 437 2.47 2.67 11.54
CA VAL A 437 1.08 2.53 11.07
C VAL A 437 1.12 2.37 9.55
N SER A 438 1.47 1.18 9.11
CA SER A 438 1.60 0.79 7.69
C SER A 438 1.36 -0.70 7.52
N ALA A 439 1.47 -1.22 6.30
CA ALA A 439 1.37 -2.64 5.98
C ALA A 439 0.15 -3.34 6.59
N SER A 440 -0.95 -2.64 6.78
CA SER A 440 -2.21 -3.10 7.39
C SER A 440 -2.03 -3.81 8.76
N ARG A 441 -0.93 -3.48 9.48
CA ARG A 441 -0.47 -4.25 10.66
C ARG A 441 -1.05 -3.77 12.00
N MET A 442 -1.53 -2.53 12.06
CA MET A 442 -1.70 -1.90 13.37
C MET A 442 -2.79 -2.56 14.22
N THR A 443 -3.96 -2.89 13.67
CA THR A 443 -5.02 -3.63 14.41
C THR A 443 -4.48 -4.95 14.97
N PHE A 444 -3.72 -5.70 14.16
CA PHE A 444 -3.14 -6.97 14.56
C PHE A 444 -2.09 -6.80 15.67
N MET A 445 -1.13 -5.91 15.48
CA MET A 445 0.00 -5.72 16.39
C MET A 445 -0.42 -5.03 17.69
N ALA A 446 -1.20 -3.95 17.58
CA ALA A 446 -1.71 -3.23 18.76
C ALA A 446 -2.66 -4.11 19.57
N GLY A 447 -3.59 -4.81 18.95
CA GLY A 447 -4.53 -5.66 19.67
C GLY A 447 -3.85 -6.75 20.48
N ASN A 448 -2.81 -7.40 19.93
CA ASN A 448 -2.04 -8.40 20.67
C ASN A 448 -1.22 -7.77 21.82
N SER A 449 -0.64 -6.57 21.63
CA SER A 449 0.06 -5.88 22.73
C SER A 449 -0.90 -5.38 23.81
N ILE A 450 -2.08 -4.87 23.43
CA ILE A 450 -3.13 -4.42 24.35
C ILE A 450 -3.66 -5.58 25.19
N ARG A 451 -3.92 -6.75 24.58
CA ARG A 451 -4.35 -7.95 25.32
C ARG A 451 -3.32 -8.36 26.38
N GLY A 452 -2.04 -8.47 25.99
CA GLY A 452 -1.00 -8.84 26.93
C GLY A 452 -0.77 -7.80 28.06
N ALA A 453 -0.93 -6.50 27.74
CA ALA A 453 -0.87 -5.45 28.76
C ALA A 453 -2.08 -5.49 29.71
N ALA A 454 -3.29 -5.75 29.17
CA ALA A 454 -4.51 -5.90 29.97
C ALA A 454 -4.43 -7.09 30.93
N GLU A 455 -3.94 -8.24 30.48
CA GLU A 455 -3.75 -9.44 31.31
C GLU A 455 -2.86 -9.12 32.52
N LYS A 456 -1.72 -8.44 32.30
CA LYS A 456 -0.79 -8.04 33.39
C LYS A 456 -1.40 -7.00 34.33
N ALA A 457 -2.11 -6.00 33.75
CA ALA A 457 -2.77 -4.98 34.59
C ALA A 457 -3.88 -5.58 35.46
N LEU A 458 -4.67 -6.52 34.92
CA LEU A 458 -5.71 -7.23 35.67
C LEU A 458 -5.10 -8.18 36.76
N GLU A 459 -3.93 -8.76 36.50
CA GLU A 459 -3.21 -9.53 37.52
C GLU A 459 -2.77 -8.61 38.68
N ALA A 460 -2.14 -7.47 38.38
CA ALA A 460 -1.77 -6.46 39.38
C ALA A 460 -3.01 -5.94 40.15
N TRP A 461 -4.13 -5.70 39.42
CA TRP A 461 -5.39 -5.29 40.04
C TRP A 461 -5.93 -6.30 41.05
N ARG A 462 -5.88 -7.60 40.73
CA ARG A 462 -6.28 -8.70 41.63
C ARG A 462 -5.36 -8.83 42.86
N ASN A 463 -4.10 -8.41 42.71
CA ASN A 463 -3.13 -8.32 43.81
C ASN A 463 -3.25 -7.02 44.61
N GLU A 464 -4.35 -6.28 44.44
CA GLU A 464 -4.65 -5.03 45.13
C GLU A 464 -3.68 -3.87 44.87
N GLU A 465 -2.90 -3.93 43.76
CA GLU A 465 -2.05 -2.81 43.34
C GLU A 465 -2.92 -1.67 42.77
N ARG A 466 -2.64 -0.41 43.19
CA ARG A 466 -3.37 0.79 42.77
C ARG A 466 -2.42 1.97 42.58
N PRO A 467 -2.30 2.58 41.35
CA PRO A 467 -2.85 2.06 40.12
C PRO A 467 -2.25 0.72 39.72
N ALA A 468 -3.01 -0.13 39.03
CA ALA A 468 -2.51 -1.38 38.53
C ALA A 468 -1.99 -1.19 37.08
N ILE A 469 -0.73 -1.51 36.86
CA ILE A 469 -0.06 -1.23 35.57
C ILE A 469 0.41 -2.53 34.93
N GLY A 470 0.01 -2.72 33.67
CA GLY A 470 0.52 -3.78 32.81
C GLY A 470 1.29 -3.22 31.62
N ASN A 471 2.52 -3.64 31.44
CA ASN A 471 3.36 -3.29 30.29
C ASN A 471 3.69 -4.57 29.51
N TYR A 472 3.40 -4.57 28.22
CA TYR A 472 3.63 -5.73 27.36
C TYR A 472 4.11 -5.34 25.96
N THR A 473 5.16 -6.01 25.50
CA THR A 473 5.63 -5.92 24.13
C THR A 473 5.31 -7.22 23.42
N TYR A 474 4.42 -7.13 22.44
CA TYR A 474 4.12 -8.24 21.55
C TYR A 474 5.21 -8.39 20.50
N HIS A 475 5.61 -9.62 20.22
CA HIS A 475 6.52 -10.01 19.17
C HIS A 475 5.78 -10.95 18.23
N ALA A 476 5.60 -10.55 16.96
CA ALA A 476 4.98 -11.41 15.97
C ALA A 476 5.90 -12.58 15.57
N PRO A 477 5.35 -13.64 14.96
CA PRO A 477 6.14 -14.74 14.42
C PRO A 477 7.24 -14.24 13.46
N LYS A 478 8.41 -14.88 13.53
CA LYS A 478 9.55 -14.50 12.68
C LYS A 478 9.27 -14.87 11.23
N THR A 479 9.65 -13.98 10.33
CA THR A 479 9.64 -14.17 8.87
C THR A 479 11.07 -14.28 8.35
N SER A 480 11.26 -14.65 7.07
CA SER A 480 12.57 -14.71 6.44
C SER A 480 12.63 -13.89 5.15
N MET A 481 13.84 -13.43 4.82
CA MET A 481 14.15 -12.89 3.49
C MET A 481 14.08 -13.97 2.42
N PHE A 482 14.00 -13.56 1.16
CA PHE A 482 14.17 -14.46 0.02
C PHE A 482 15.53 -15.14 0.08
N ASP A 483 15.56 -16.46 -0.13
CA ASP A 483 16.79 -17.19 -0.41
C ASP A 483 17.42 -16.65 -1.70
N PRO A 484 18.73 -16.34 -1.73
CA PRO A 484 19.35 -15.68 -2.89
C PRO A 484 19.34 -16.51 -4.18
N GLU A 485 19.26 -17.84 -4.09
CA GLU A 485 19.32 -18.75 -5.24
C GLU A 485 17.93 -19.17 -5.71
N THR A 486 17.08 -19.59 -4.79
CA THR A 486 15.74 -20.13 -5.09
C THR A 486 14.62 -19.10 -4.96
N GLY A 487 14.82 -18.05 -4.15
CA GLY A 487 13.79 -17.10 -3.78
C GLY A 487 12.75 -17.66 -2.79
N HIS A 488 12.95 -18.87 -2.27
CA HIS A 488 12.05 -19.44 -1.28
C HIS A 488 12.20 -18.69 0.05
N CYS A 489 11.09 -18.47 0.73
CA CYS A 489 11.08 -17.77 2.01
C CYS A 489 9.81 -18.07 2.82
N TYR A 490 9.82 -17.71 4.10
CA TYR A 490 8.63 -17.57 4.92
C TYR A 490 8.31 -16.06 5.03
N PRO A 491 7.55 -15.51 4.05
CA PRO A 491 7.50 -14.06 3.86
C PRO A 491 6.68 -13.36 4.91
N ASN A 492 5.59 -13.97 5.41
CA ASN A 492 4.72 -13.36 6.40
C ASN A 492 3.95 -14.40 7.24
N PHE A 493 3.37 -13.92 8.34
CA PHE A 493 2.66 -14.71 9.36
C PHE A 493 1.13 -14.55 9.32
N SER A 494 0.60 -13.59 8.58
CA SER A 494 -0.84 -13.34 8.44
C SER A 494 -1.15 -12.66 7.11
N TYR A 495 -2.32 -12.99 6.55
CA TYR A 495 -2.79 -12.43 5.27
C TYR A 495 -4.27 -12.07 5.38
N GLY A 496 -4.69 -11.08 4.60
CA GLY A 496 -6.08 -10.78 4.32
C GLY A 496 -6.42 -11.08 2.87
N TYR A 497 -7.69 -11.32 2.57
CA TYR A 497 -8.18 -11.82 1.30
C TYR A 497 -9.29 -10.94 0.76
N VAL A 498 -9.30 -10.70 -0.56
CA VAL A 498 -10.23 -9.78 -1.22
C VAL A 498 -10.61 -10.29 -2.60
N ALA A 499 -11.85 -10.07 -3.00
CA ALA A 499 -12.31 -10.20 -4.38
C ALA A 499 -13.24 -9.03 -4.73
N GLN A 500 -13.20 -8.62 -5.99
CA GLN A 500 -14.06 -7.54 -6.49
C GLN A 500 -14.66 -7.87 -7.83
N ALA A 501 -15.93 -7.50 -7.98
CA ALA A 501 -16.62 -7.46 -9.25
C ALA A 501 -16.97 -6.00 -9.56
N VAL A 502 -16.61 -5.53 -10.76
CA VAL A 502 -16.82 -4.14 -11.18
C VAL A 502 -17.66 -4.10 -12.44
N GLU A 503 -18.79 -3.39 -12.41
CA GLU A 503 -19.63 -3.13 -13.58
C GLU A 503 -19.42 -1.71 -14.08
N VAL A 504 -19.18 -1.58 -15.40
CA VAL A 504 -18.92 -0.29 -16.05
C VAL A 504 -19.87 -0.04 -17.21
N GLU A 505 -20.08 1.25 -17.50
CA GLU A 505 -20.62 1.75 -18.75
C GLU A 505 -19.55 2.57 -19.47
N VAL A 506 -19.17 2.15 -20.67
CA VAL A 506 -18.10 2.73 -21.47
C VAL A 506 -18.71 3.48 -22.66
N ASP A 507 -18.42 4.74 -22.81
CA ASP A 507 -18.72 5.52 -24.00
C ASP A 507 -17.54 5.38 -24.98
N VAL A 508 -17.76 4.70 -26.12
CA VAL A 508 -16.68 4.38 -27.06
C VAL A 508 -16.27 5.57 -27.95
N GLU A 509 -17.05 6.64 -27.99
CA GLU A 509 -16.71 7.87 -28.74
C GLU A 509 -15.86 8.83 -27.91
N THR A 510 -16.15 8.94 -26.59
CA THR A 510 -15.46 9.86 -25.69
C THR A 510 -14.38 9.19 -24.84
N GLY A 511 -14.41 7.86 -24.72
CA GLY A 511 -13.55 7.10 -23.81
C GLY A 511 -13.93 7.25 -22.35
N PHE A 512 -15.05 7.88 -22.03
CA PHE A 512 -15.49 8.01 -20.64
C PHE A 512 -15.98 6.67 -20.10
N VAL A 513 -15.49 6.30 -18.92
CA VAL A 513 -15.89 5.09 -18.20
C VAL A 513 -16.60 5.49 -16.91
N GLU A 514 -17.86 5.12 -16.82
CA GLU A 514 -18.62 5.25 -15.60
C GLU A 514 -18.67 3.91 -14.87
N VAL A 515 -18.24 3.87 -13.62
CA VAL A 515 -18.35 2.69 -12.77
C VAL A 515 -19.74 2.70 -12.11
N LEU A 516 -20.57 1.75 -12.49
CA LEU A 516 -21.96 1.66 -12.06
C LEU A 516 -22.10 0.95 -10.71
N ASN A 517 -21.36 -0.14 -10.55
CA ASN A 517 -21.44 -0.97 -9.34
C ASN A 517 -20.09 -1.62 -9.03
N VAL A 518 -19.76 -1.68 -7.75
CA VAL A 518 -18.61 -2.43 -7.23
C VAL A 518 -19.11 -3.30 -6.09
N VAL A 519 -18.91 -4.60 -6.21
CA VAL A 519 -19.05 -5.54 -5.09
C VAL A 519 -17.65 -5.88 -4.60
N CYS A 520 -17.34 -5.57 -3.35
CA CYS A 520 -16.04 -5.84 -2.74
C CYS A 520 -16.24 -6.75 -1.52
N ALA A 521 -15.76 -7.98 -1.62
CA ALA A 521 -15.76 -8.93 -0.52
C ALA A 521 -14.36 -9.01 0.10
N ASP A 522 -14.28 -8.73 1.40
CA ASP A 522 -13.05 -8.72 2.17
C ASP A 522 -13.17 -9.63 3.39
N ASP A 523 -12.23 -10.56 3.58
CA ASP A 523 -12.07 -11.25 4.85
C ASP A 523 -11.15 -10.47 5.76
N VAL A 524 -11.74 -9.89 6.78
CA VAL A 524 -11.07 -9.06 7.79
C VAL A 524 -10.81 -9.80 9.10
N GLY A 525 -11.09 -11.12 9.14
CA GLY A 525 -11.21 -11.83 10.40
C GLY A 525 -12.34 -11.22 11.22
N LYS A 526 -12.14 -10.99 12.53
CA LYS A 526 -13.11 -10.26 13.33
C LYS A 526 -13.07 -8.76 13.02
N ALA A 527 -14.17 -8.21 12.54
CA ALA A 527 -14.34 -6.76 12.39
C ALA A 527 -14.52 -6.11 13.77
N ILE A 528 -13.46 -5.48 14.28
CA ILE A 528 -13.50 -4.79 15.59
C ILE A 528 -14.45 -3.60 15.54
N ASN A 529 -14.44 -2.87 14.41
CA ASN A 529 -15.37 -1.77 14.14
C ASN A 529 -15.87 -1.88 12.69
N PRO A 530 -17.04 -2.52 12.45
CA PRO A 530 -17.55 -2.74 11.10
C PRO A 530 -17.73 -1.46 10.26
N GLN A 531 -18.18 -0.37 10.87
CA GLN A 531 -18.36 0.92 10.19
C GLN A 531 -17.03 1.50 9.67
N GLN A 532 -15.97 1.38 10.46
CA GLN A 532 -14.63 1.82 10.02
C GLN A 532 -14.05 0.89 8.96
N VAL A 533 -14.34 -0.42 9.02
CA VAL A 533 -13.97 -1.37 7.96
C VAL A 533 -14.62 -0.99 6.64
N GLU A 534 -15.93 -0.71 6.64
CA GLU A 534 -16.67 -0.24 5.47
C GLU A 534 -16.04 1.04 4.89
N GLY A 535 -15.76 2.05 5.74
CA GLY A 535 -15.07 3.27 5.31
C GLY A 535 -13.67 3.03 4.74
N GLN A 536 -12.93 1.99 5.20
CA GLN A 536 -11.66 1.60 4.60
C GLN A 536 -11.83 0.94 3.22
N ILE A 537 -12.86 0.13 3.03
CA ILE A 537 -13.19 -0.49 1.74
C ILE A 537 -13.51 0.60 0.72
N GLU A 538 -14.47 1.46 1.02
CA GLU A 538 -14.90 2.56 0.14
C GLU A 538 -13.74 3.51 -0.19
N GLY A 539 -12.98 3.94 0.82
CA GLY A 539 -11.84 4.84 0.63
C GLY A 539 -10.70 4.23 -0.18
N ALA A 540 -10.49 2.90 -0.11
CA ALA A 540 -9.51 2.22 -0.95
C ALA A 540 -9.98 2.10 -2.40
N ILE A 541 -11.27 1.82 -2.62
CA ILE A 541 -11.88 1.76 -3.95
C ILE A 541 -11.77 3.11 -4.65
N VAL A 542 -12.06 4.22 -3.97
CA VAL A 542 -11.96 5.57 -4.57
C VAL A 542 -10.51 5.90 -4.98
N GLN A 543 -9.52 5.58 -4.14
CA GLN A 543 -8.12 5.76 -4.52
C GLN A 543 -7.71 4.86 -5.70
N ALA A 544 -8.16 3.61 -5.72
CA ALA A 544 -7.90 2.69 -6.82
C ALA A 544 -8.62 3.10 -8.11
N HIS A 545 -9.81 3.73 -8.00
CA HIS A 545 -10.54 4.32 -9.13
C HIS A 545 -9.72 5.44 -9.78
N GLY A 546 -9.20 6.37 -8.99
CA GLY A 546 -8.29 7.40 -9.48
C GLY A 546 -7.08 6.82 -10.20
N TYR A 547 -6.42 5.84 -9.59
CA TYR A 547 -5.26 5.14 -10.16
C TYR A 547 -5.58 4.39 -11.47
N ALA A 548 -6.80 3.83 -11.57
CA ALA A 548 -7.23 3.09 -12.76
C ALA A 548 -7.58 3.99 -13.94
N LEU A 549 -8.26 5.12 -13.72
CA LEU A 549 -8.97 5.85 -14.76
C LEU A 549 -8.61 7.34 -14.89
N MET A 550 -8.02 8.00 -13.87
CA MET A 550 -7.93 9.45 -13.81
C MET A 550 -6.53 10.01 -13.53
N GLU A 551 -5.83 9.45 -12.54
CA GLU A 551 -4.59 10.00 -11.99
C GLU A 551 -3.39 9.76 -12.92
N ASP A 552 -3.14 10.70 -13.83
CA ASP A 552 -2.01 10.65 -14.76
C ASP A 552 -0.87 11.56 -14.28
N PHE A 553 0.00 11.00 -13.43
CA PHE A 553 1.18 11.72 -12.91
C PHE A 553 2.26 11.78 -13.98
N GLN A 554 2.47 12.95 -14.55
CA GLN A 554 3.39 13.14 -15.66
C GLN A 554 4.71 13.75 -15.22
N MET A 555 5.79 13.14 -15.65
CA MET A 555 7.16 13.65 -15.49
C MET A 555 7.86 13.73 -16.84
N ARG A 556 8.78 14.68 -16.96
CA ARG A 556 9.70 14.80 -18.09
C ARG A 556 11.07 15.27 -17.59
N ASP A 557 12.08 14.49 -17.90
CA ASP A 557 13.47 14.80 -17.52
C ASP A 557 13.59 15.12 -16.01
N GLY A 558 12.95 14.29 -15.16
CA GLY A 558 12.93 14.46 -13.71
C GLY A 558 12.03 15.57 -13.17
N HIS A 559 11.38 16.36 -14.03
CA HIS A 559 10.47 17.44 -13.63
C HIS A 559 9.01 16.99 -13.62
N VAL A 560 8.29 17.27 -12.53
CA VAL A 560 6.85 17.04 -12.43
C VAL A 560 6.10 18.06 -13.28
N LEU A 561 5.30 17.59 -14.22
CA LEU A 561 4.46 18.43 -15.07
C LEU A 561 3.07 18.67 -14.47
N THR A 562 2.53 17.68 -13.76
CA THR A 562 1.20 17.69 -13.13
C THR A 562 1.29 18.06 -11.65
N GLN A 563 1.81 19.24 -11.33
CA GLN A 563 2.05 19.68 -9.95
C GLN A 563 0.85 20.38 -9.27
N HIS A 564 -0.29 20.50 -9.96
CA HIS A 564 -1.49 21.14 -9.44
C HIS A 564 -2.67 20.17 -9.51
N LEU A 565 -3.61 20.25 -8.56
CA LEU A 565 -4.84 19.43 -8.58
C LEU A 565 -5.75 19.71 -9.79
N SER A 566 -5.52 20.82 -10.51
CA SER A 566 -6.18 21.09 -11.79
C SER A 566 -5.59 20.32 -12.98
N THR A 567 -4.42 19.72 -12.83
CA THR A 567 -3.72 18.93 -13.88
C THR A 567 -3.48 17.49 -13.43
N TYR A 568 -3.33 17.24 -12.14
CA TYR A 568 -3.35 15.91 -11.54
C TYR A 568 -4.74 15.66 -10.95
N LEU A 569 -5.60 14.99 -11.73
CA LEU A 569 -7.01 14.84 -11.38
C LEU A 569 -7.20 13.67 -10.42
N ILE A 570 -7.48 13.97 -9.16
CA ILE A 570 -7.96 12.99 -8.19
C ILE A 570 -9.50 12.90 -8.27
N PRO A 571 -10.12 11.74 -7.95
CA PRO A 571 -11.56 11.61 -7.94
C PRO A 571 -12.26 12.62 -7.02
N GLY A 572 -13.20 13.36 -7.58
CA GLY A 572 -14.15 14.16 -6.81
C GLY A 572 -15.42 13.37 -6.49
N VAL A 573 -16.36 13.99 -5.80
CA VAL A 573 -17.61 13.32 -5.38
C VAL A 573 -18.49 12.84 -6.55
N LEU A 574 -18.31 13.40 -7.74
CA LEU A 574 -19.05 13.01 -8.94
C LEU A 574 -18.36 11.93 -9.77
N ASP A 575 -17.10 11.63 -9.46
CA ASP A 575 -16.29 10.66 -10.20
C ASP A 575 -16.29 9.27 -9.55
N VAL A 576 -16.73 9.17 -8.30
CA VAL A 576 -16.73 7.89 -7.55
C VAL A 576 -17.74 6.90 -8.14
N PRO A 577 -17.55 5.57 -7.94
CA PRO A 577 -18.53 4.57 -8.32
C PRO A 577 -19.94 4.92 -7.80
N ARG A 578 -20.97 4.71 -8.62
CA ARG A 578 -22.37 5.01 -8.23
C ARG A 578 -22.84 4.22 -7.03
N HIS A 579 -22.38 2.98 -6.93
CA HIS A 579 -22.71 2.08 -5.83
C HIS A 579 -21.50 1.23 -5.48
N VAL A 580 -21.27 1.07 -4.17
CA VAL A 580 -20.26 0.17 -3.61
C VAL A 580 -20.96 -0.71 -2.58
N GLU A 581 -20.94 -2.01 -2.79
CA GLU A 581 -21.39 -3.01 -1.82
C GLU A 581 -20.17 -3.57 -1.08
N SER A 582 -20.00 -3.20 0.17
CA SER A 582 -18.95 -3.71 1.06
C SER A 582 -19.42 -4.99 1.74
N VAL A 583 -18.83 -6.13 1.37
CA VAL A 583 -19.15 -7.44 1.94
C VAL A 583 -18.05 -7.85 2.92
N ILE A 584 -18.31 -7.69 4.20
CA ILE A 584 -17.37 -8.02 5.28
C ILE A 584 -17.53 -9.50 5.66
N LEU A 585 -16.46 -10.27 5.47
CA LEU A 585 -16.35 -11.65 5.91
C LEU A 585 -15.50 -11.74 7.16
N GLU A 586 -15.88 -12.63 8.09
CA GLU A 586 -15.26 -12.74 9.41
C GLU A 586 -14.73 -14.16 9.66
N TYR A 587 -13.82 -14.66 8.78
CA TYR A 587 -13.10 -15.90 9.04
C TYR A 587 -11.92 -15.61 9.98
N ALA A 588 -12.03 -16.05 11.22
CA ALA A 588 -11.10 -15.68 12.29
C ALA A 588 -9.64 -15.96 11.94
N GLU A 589 -8.77 -14.97 12.19
CA GLU A 589 -7.32 -15.11 12.11
C GLU A 589 -6.81 -15.81 13.38
N PRO A 590 -6.18 -17.01 13.27
CA PRO A 590 -5.76 -17.75 14.45
C PRO A 590 -4.79 -17.01 15.37
N ASN A 591 -3.89 -16.19 14.80
CA ASN A 591 -2.89 -15.40 15.52
C ASN A 591 -3.36 -13.96 15.80
N GLY A 592 -4.52 -13.57 15.29
CA GLY A 592 -5.04 -12.22 15.40
C GLY A 592 -5.70 -11.95 16.75
N PRO A 593 -5.60 -10.70 17.24
CA PRO A 593 -6.29 -10.31 18.47
C PRO A 593 -7.81 -10.41 18.23
N PHE A 594 -8.52 -11.13 19.11
CA PHE A 594 -9.96 -11.40 18.96
C PHE A 594 -10.36 -12.05 17.61
N GLY A 595 -9.39 -12.61 16.86
CA GLY A 595 -9.57 -13.15 15.52
C GLY A 595 -9.47 -12.11 14.39
N ALA A 596 -9.04 -10.88 14.66
CA ALA A 596 -8.95 -9.81 13.67
C ALA A 596 -7.71 -9.92 12.76
N ARG A 597 -7.86 -9.50 11.50
CA ARG A 597 -6.77 -9.28 10.53
C ARG A 597 -6.54 -7.79 10.32
N GLY A 598 -5.51 -7.43 9.54
CA GLY A 598 -5.39 -6.11 8.93
C GLY A 598 -6.01 -6.11 7.54
N MET A 599 -6.65 -5.01 7.11
CA MET A 599 -7.41 -4.99 5.86
C MET A 599 -7.25 -3.73 5.00
N ALA A 600 -6.69 -2.65 5.52
CA ALA A 600 -6.76 -1.32 4.91
C ALA A 600 -6.19 -1.22 3.47
N GLU A 601 -5.32 -2.12 3.06
CA GLU A 601 -4.70 -2.14 1.73
C GLU A 601 -5.38 -3.10 0.74
N MET A 602 -6.10 -4.12 1.23
CA MET A 602 -6.66 -5.19 0.40
C MET A 602 -7.62 -4.70 -0.67
N PRO A 603 -8.58 -3.82 -0.37
CA PRO A 603 -9.60 -3.41 -1.36
C PRO A 603 -9.03 -2.63 -2.54
N PHE A 604 -7.80 -2.11 -2.42
CA PHE A 604 -7.12 -1.43 -3.52
C PHE A 604 -6.63 -2.41 -4.60
N ILE A 605 -6.29 -3.65 -4.22
CA ILE A 605 -5.48 -4.58 -5.04
C ILE A 605 -6.19 -5.03 -6.31
N PRO A 606 -7.42 -5.62 -6.28
CA PRO A 606 -8.04 -6.20 -7.46
C PRO A 606 -8.83 -5.17 -8.30
N TYR A 607 -8.96 -3.92 -7.85
CA TYR A 607 -9.85 -2.94 -8.48
C TYR A 607 -9.45 -2.63 -9.94
N THR A 608 -8.20 -2.20 -10.16
CA THR A 608 -7.74 -1.79 -11.50
C THR A 608 -7.84 -2.91 -12.54
N PRO A 609 -7.41 -4.16 -12.26
CA PRO A 609 -7.58 -5.25 -13.22
C PRO A 609 -9.05 -5.66 -13.40
N ALA A 610 -9.90 -5.52 -12.38
CA ALA A 610 -11.34 -5.75 -12.53
C ALA A 610 -11.97 -4.70 -13.46
N VAL A 611 -11.60 -3.42 -13.35
CA VAL A 611 -12.01 -2.35 -14.29
C VAL A 611 -11.53 -2.65 -15.71
N ALA A 612 -10.25 -3.05 -15.88
CA ALA A 612 -9.71 -3.41 -17.20
C ALA A 612 -10.48 -4.57 -17.85
N ALA A 613 -10.81 -5.60 -17.06
CA ALA A 613 -11.64 -6.72 -17.51
C ALA A 613 -13.08 -6.30 -17.86
N ALA A 614 -13.67 -5.38 -17.09
CA ALA A 614 -15.00 -4.84 -17.37
C ALA A 614 -15.03 -4.03 -18.69
N ILE A 615 -13.99 -3.23 -18.94
CA ILE A 615 -13.83 -2.53 -20.22
C ILE A 615 -13.68 -3.53 -21.38
N TYR A 616 -12.91 -4.61 -21.19
CA TYR A 616 -12.82 -5.67 -22.19
C TYR A 616 -14.15 -6.36 -22.45
N ASP A 617 -14.90 -6.72 -21.42
CA ASP A 617 -16.22 -7.35 -21.57
C ASP A 617 -17.21 -6.44 -22.31
N ALA A 618 -17.12 -5.12 -22.09
CA ALA A 618 -17.92 -4.12 -22.78
C ALA A 618 -17.51 -3.92 -24.26
N THR A 619 -16.22 -3.94 -24.56
CA THR A 619 -15.68 -3.41 -25.83
C THR A 619 -14.90 -4.43 -26.67
N GLY A 620 -14.42 -5.51 -26.05
CA GLY A 620 -13.49 -6.48 -26.67
C GLY A 620 -12.04 -5.98 -26.74
N VAL A 621 -11.70 -4.85 -26.10
CA VAL A 621 -10.35 -4.25 -26.14
C VAL A 621 -9.65 -4.39 -24.80
N TRP A 622 -8.46 -5.02 -24.77
CA TRP A 622 -7.61 -5.14 -23.60
C TRP A 622 -6.74 -3.90 -23.35
N PHE A 623 -6.55 -3.58 -22.08
CA PHE A 623 -5.66 -2.51 -21.64
C PHE A 623 -4.59 -3.05 -20.68
N ASP A 624 -3.33 -2.93 -21.11
CA ASP A 624 -2.15 -3.42 -20.38
C ASP A 624 -1.36 -2.27 -19.73
N SER A 625 -1.92 -1.06 -19.74
CA SER A 625 -1.32 0.12 -19.12
C SER A 625 -2.37 0.95 -18.41
N GLN A 626 -1.99 1.53 -17.27
CA GLN A 626 -2.82 2.45 -16.50
C GLN A 626 -2.11 3.80 -16.29
N PRO A 627 -2.84 4.88 -16.00
CA PRO A 627 -4.29 4.96 -15.96
C PRO A 627 -4.92 4.83 -17.35
N MET A 628 -6.12 4.24 -17.40
CA MET A 628 -6.93 4.09 -18.59
C MET A 628 -7.78 5.37 -18.80
N THR A 629 -7.09 6.48 -19.09
CA THR A 629 -7.73 7.79 -19.27
C THR A 629 -8.61 7.83 -20.53
N PRO A 630 -9.62 8.71 -20.60
CA PRO A 630 -10.48 8.84 -21.78
C PRO A 630 -9.71 8.97 -23.08
N GLN A 631 -8.63 9.75 -23.10
CA GLN A 631 -7.79 9.90 -24.30
C GLN A 631 -7.18 8.56 -24.73
N ARG A 632 -6.58 7.80 -23.81
CA ARG A 632 -5.97 6.50 -24.12
C ARG A 632 -7.00 5.48 -24.57
N LEU A 633 -8.19 5.52 -23.98
CA LEU A 633 -9.31 4.65 -24.34
C LEU A 633 -9.82 4.93 -25.75
N VAL A 634 -10.08 6.20 -26.09
CA VAL A 634 -10.53 6.60 -27.46
C VAL A 634 -9.51 6.18 -28.52
N GLU A 635 -8.22 6.39 -28.27
CA GLU A 635 -7.16 5.97 -29.20
C GLU A 635 -7.17 4.45 -29.44
N ALA A 636 -7.37 3.67 -28.40
CA ALA A 636 -7.45 2.21 -28.51
C ALA A 636 -8.74 1.75 -29.19
N PHE A 637 -9.88 2.35 -28.86
CA PHE A 637 -11.17 2.05 -29.49
C PHE A 637 -11.16 2.34 -30.99
N ARG A 638 -10.62 3.49 -31.41
CA ARG A 638 -10.47 3.82 -32.83
C ARG A 638 -9.59 2.82 -33.59
N LYS A 639 -8.46 2.39 -32.98
CA LYS A 639 -7.61 1.33 -33.55
C LYS A 639 -8.32 0.00 -33.69
N ALA A 640 -9.28 -0.29 -32.80
CA ALA A 640 -10.12 -1.49 -32.85
C ALA A 640 -11.37 -1.34 -33.74
N GLY A 641 -11.56 -0.20 -34.40
CA GLY A 641 -12.74 0.06 -35.25
C GLY A 641 -14.02 0.31 -34.43
N LEU A 642 -13.89 0.74 -33.18
CA LEU A 642 -15.00 1.15 -32.32
C LEU A 642 -15.03 2.69 -32.26
N GLY A 643 -16.23 3.27 -32.37
CA GLY A 643 -16.40 4.72 -32.42
C GLY A 643 -16.08 5.34 -33.82
N ASN A 644 -16.46 6.59 -34.01
CA ASN A 644 -16.26 7.35 -35.24
C ASN A 644 -14.89 8.06 -35.26
#